data_a7c0ba1cf402da9bbb057a8b738619d8
#
_entry.id   a7c0ba1cf402da9bbb057a8b738619d8
#
_cell.length_a   1.000
_cell.length_b   1.000
_cell.length_c   1.000
_cell.angle_alpha   90.00
_cell.angle_beta   90.00
_cell.angle_gamma   90.00
#
_symmetry.space_group_name_H-M   'P 1'
#
loop_
_entity.id
_entity.type
_entity.pdbx_description
1 polymer ?
#
loop_
_entity_poly.entity_id
_entity_poly.type
_entity_poly.pdbx_seq_one_letter_code
_entity_poly.pdbx_strand_id
1 'polypeptide(L)'
;MEEIMLKSISLKRIRTFMMSWNFFMITCYAMIFMFSTNYIIANKLSDKTLVDILKDLKNNYYLEDTPVMLIADGIQEDIQDMYDMGVLDCISTDMTKEAILRRVENALMLTIKQRSFIHIMREQKKEFIDGDIQIQNIDQLTGTFNIDGFRKRAKYLIEHNPNESYAVWFCDIKKFKFVNDLFGYEIGDRLIRYWAGLVVKLLGDNEVCGRFSGDTLVSLTKFRSEEDIRKNFEMVCEKVGNYLIRPGVNYSVEIAAGIYKLKPEDMSNPNINQMIDWANVAQKSVKNTSGNQLGIFGKEMWYKQWRELVISQSIESALENGEISVWLQPQFNFVTNKIIGAEALCRWTHNSLGWISPGEFIPILERTGQISQLDYYIWEQACKLMRKWLDQGSFIPVSVSVNISRIDLLDDKIDNRLVGLLEKYNIPASMLRLEITESAYMSKPEVLIDIVNKLHELGFTVEMDDFGSGFSSLNMLKEVQVDVLKMDLRFLQNQDNSEGGKGRKIIKAVIRMAHELTIPVIAEGVETKQQALFLSSVGCAFMQGYYFSKPLKVPEFEKLVKSMIEKGKNNKIKDMDSIIENDIQENSARIIPLKYSHYLLTPDFKLAKCDANFTEITGYTWEDIIENQLTQYDLILEEERAVYRKIIDDTLKDSKEVYLKHRIKRKDGTAVFVNCLGHPAINGYTGEHCFAVRIVADMTEK
;
A
#
# COMPACT_ATOMS: atom_id res chain seq x y z
N MET A 1 -57.55 -28.99 19.43
CA MET A 1 -56.89 -29.84 18.40
C MET A 1 -55.40 -29.42 18.19
N GLU A 2 -54.84 -28.80 19.23
CA GLU A 2 -53.44 -28.36 19.21
C GLU A 2 -52.48 -29.24 20.01
N GLU A 3 -52.96 -30.37 20.54
CA GLU A 3 -52.16 -31.24 21.40
C GLU A 3 -51.80 -32.62 20.80
N ILE A 4 -52.00 -32.75 19.49
CA ILE A 4 -51.72 -34.02 18.82
C ILE A 4 -50.57 -33.78 17.81
N MET A 5 -49.42 -34.34 18.13
CA MET A 5 -48.28 -34.66 17.25
C MET A 5 -47.07 -33.77 17.24
N LEU A 6 -46.45 -33.53 18.34
CA LEU A 6 -44.99 -33.49 18.44
C LEU A 6 -44.42 -34.89 18.76
N LYS A 7 -44.73 -35.90 17.96
CA LYS A 7 -43.97 -37.13 17.95
C LYS A 7 -42.95 -37.04 16.83
N SER A 8 -41.69 -36.76 17.19
CA SER A 8 -40.53 -36.84 16.32
C SER A 8 -40.59 -38.14 15.50
N ILE A 9 -40.93 -38.04 14.23
CA ILE A 9 -40.74 -39.12 13.28
C ILE A 9 -39.22 -39.19 13.13
N SER A 10 -38.61 -40.25 13.72
CA SER A 10 -37.16 -40.40 13.67
C SER A 10 -36.72 -40.55 12.18
N LEU A 11 -35.58 -40.00 11.82
CA LEU A 11 -34.89 -40.22 10.53
C LEU A 11 -34.90 -41.70 10.10
N LYS A 12 -34.89 -42.59 11.07
CA LYS A 12 -34.98 -44.03 10.89
C LYS A 12 -36.32 -44.52 10.28
N ARG A 13 -37.45 -43.87 10.62
CA ARG A 13 -38.77 -44.15 10.01
C ARG A 13 -38.88 -43.60 8.60
N ILE A 14 -38.34 -42.44 8.31
CA ILE A 14 -38.25 -41.89 6.97
C ILE A 14 -37.42 -42.82 6.08
N ARG A 15 -36.26 -43.28 6.57
CA ARG A 15 -35.37 -44.23 5.88
C ARG A 15 -36.07 -45.55 5.59
N THR A 16 -36.81 -46.12 6.54
CA THR A 16 -37.57 -47.37 6.38
C THR A 16 -38.72 -47.18 5.41
N PHE A 17 -39.41 -46.03 5.43
CA PHE A 17 -40.48 -45.67 4.48
C PHE A 17 -39.95 -45.53 3.05
N MET A 18 -38.85 -44.84 2.86
CA MET A 18 -38.22 -44.68 1.54
C MET A 18 -37.63 -46.00 1.00
N MET A 19 -37.21 -46.91 1.85
CA MET A 19 -36.76 -48.23 1.42
C MET A 19 -37.91 -49.15 0.98
N SER A 20 -39.13 -48.97 1.51
CA SER A 20 -40.33 -49.73 1.12
C SER A 20 -40.97 -49.20 -0.17
N TRP A 21 -40.57 -48.02 -0.63
CA TRP A 21 -41.21 -47.32 -1.74
C TRP A 21 -40.85 -47.88 -3.14
N ASN A 22 -40.02 -48.88 -3.23
CA ASN A 22 -39.63 -49.47 -4.50
C ASN A 22 -40.72 -50.26 -5.25
N PHE A 23 -41.90 -50.44 -4.66
CA PHE A 23 -42.92 -51.30 -5.22
C PHE A 23 -44.18 -50.59 -5.73
N PHE A 24 -44.32 -49.24 -5.53
CA PHE A 24 -45.59 -48.57 -5.82
C PHE A 24 -45.56 -47.43 -6.84
N MET A 25 -44.40 -47.16 -7.45
CA MET A 25 -44.27 -46.03 -8.37
C MET A 25 -44.50 -46.34 -9.85
N ILE A 26 -45.20 -47.42 -10.16
CA ILE A 26 -45.50 -47.76 -11.57
C ILE A 26 -46.88 -47.26 -12.04
N THR A 27 -47.70 -46.75 -11.16
CA THR A 27 -48.99 -46.21 -11.59
C THR A 27 -49.21 -44.77 -11.12
N CYS A 28 -49.16 -43.90 -12.05
CA CYS A 28 -49.61 -42.53 -12.23
C CYS A 28 -50.61 -41.93 -11.25
N TYR A 29 -50.30 -41.77 -9.95
CA TYR A 29 -51.14 -40.92 -9.09
C TYR A 29 -50.27 -40.07 -8.15
N ALA A 30 -50.59 -38.78 -8.11
CA ALA A 30 -49.93 -37.84 -7.20
C ALA A 30 -50.22 -38.18 -5.76
N MET A 31 -49.19 -38.39 -4.94
CA MET A 31 -49.31 -38.48 -3.51
C MET A 31 -48.76 -37.22 -2.84
N ILE A 32 -49.60 -36.59 -1.99
CA ILE A 32 -49.14 -35.50 -1.12
C ILE A 32 -48.78 -36.16 0.21
N PHE A 33 -47.49 -36.03 0.61
CA PHE A 33 -47.03 -36.48 1.92
C PHE A 33 -46.82 -35.30 2.84
N MET A 34 -47.58 -35.25 3.97
CA MET A 34 -47.33 -34.32 5.06
C MET A 34 -46.39 -34.92 6.09
N PHE A 35 -45.18 -34.43 6.20
CA PHE A 35 -44.32 -34.67 7.34
C PHE A 35 -44.26 -33.45 8.22
N SER A 36 -45.01 -33.46 9.28
CA SER A 36 -45.02 -32.45 10.37
C SER A 36 -45.02 -30.96 9.99
N THR A 37 -45.27 -30.55 8.76
CA THR A 37 -45.28 -29.22 8.17
C THR A 37 -44.45 -29.07 6.88
N ASN A 38 -43.86 -30.14 6.37
CA ASN A 38 -43.17 -30.15 5.07
C ASN A 38 -44.02 -30.91 4.07
N TYR A 39 -44.24 -30.40 2.88
CA TYR A 39 -44.95 -31.04 1.81
C TYR A 39 -44.01 -31.59 0.77
N ILE A 40 -44.20 -32.86 0.39
CA ILE A 40 -43.56 -33.46 -0.77
C ILE A 40 -44.66 -33.71 -1.80
N ILE A 41 -44.57 -33.12 -2.95
CA ILE A 41 -45.57 -33.23 -4.01
C ILE A 41 -45.01 -33.99 -5.18
N ALA A 42 -45.69 -35.03 -5.65
CA ALA A 42 -45.34 -35.80 -6.83
C ALA A 42 -46.14 -35.33 -8.06
N ASN A 43 -45.58 -35.45 -9.26
CA ASN A 43 -45.90 -34.80 -10.52
C ASN A 43 -47.30 -35.04 -11.13
N LYS A 44 -48.21 -35.84 -10.57
CA LYS A 44 -49.57 -36.01 -11.14
C LYS A 44 -50.63 -36.09 -10.06
N LEU A 45 -51.38 -35.02 -9.93
CA LEU A 45 -52.76 -35.08 -9.39
C LEU A 45 -53.74 -35.15 -10.57
N SER A 46 -54.75 -35.93 -10.47
CA SER A 46 -55.63 -36.32 -11.55
C SER A 46 -56.33 -35.18 -12.30
N ASP A 47 -56.45 -33.97 -11.69
CA ASP A 47 -57.25 -32.88 -12.26
C ASP A 47 -56.60 -31.46 -12.19
N LYS A 48 -55.37 -31.30 -11.67
CA LYS A 48 -54.66 -29.99 -11.62
C LYS A 48 -53.18 -30.16 -12.04
N THR A 49 -52.68 -29.15 -12.76
CA THR A 49 -51.22 -29.12 -13.07
C THR A 49 -50.42 -28.78 -11.82
N LEU A 50 -49.16 -29.18 -11.81
CA LEU A 50 -48.23 -28.86 -10.70
C LEU A 50 -48.11 -27.37 -10.45
N VAL A 51 -48.12 -26.58 -11.51
CA VAL A 51 -48.08 -25.09 -11.48
C VAL A 51 -49.34 -24.51 -10.83
N ASP A 52 -50.51 -25.09 -11.07
CA ASP A 52 -51.76 -24.63 -10.45
C ASP A 52 -51.76 -24.87 -8.92
N ILE A 53 -51.22 -26.03 -8.51
CA ILE A 53 -51.11 -26.35 -7.09
C ILE A 53 -50.10 -25.41 -6.40
N LEU A 54 -48.95 -25.14 -7.01
CA LEU A 54 -47.96 -24.23 -6.46
C LEU A 54 -48.48 -22.80 -6.37
N LYS A 55 -49.29 -22.33 -7.37
CA LYS A 55 -49.97 -21.05 -7.31
C LYS A 55 -50.99 -21.00 -6.18
N ASP A 56 -51.78 -22.06 -5.98
CA ASP A 56 -52.74 -22.16 -4.88
C ASP A 56 -52.02 -22.11 -3.53
N LEU A 57 -50.90 -22.81 -3.36
CA LEU A 57 -50.09 -22.79 -2.16
C LEU A 57 -49.45 -21.43 -1.92
N LYS A 58 -48.98 -20.75 -2.95
CA LYS A 58 -48.41 -19.40 -2.88
C LYS A 58 -49.51 -18.37 -2.50
N ASN A 59 -50.64 -18.41 -3.16
CA ASN A 59 -51.76 -17.49 -2.90
C ASN A 59 -52.33 -17.62 -1.50
N ASN A 60 -52.22 -18.76 -0.88
CA ASN A 60 -52.66 -18.99 0.51
C ASN A 60 -51.52 -18.87 1.53
N TYR A 61 -50.37 -18.29 1.15
CA TYR A 61 -49.19 -18.07 1.99
C TYR A 61 -48.53 -19.33 2.58
N TYR A 62 -48.88 -20.54 2.12
CA TYR A 62 -48.29 -21.79 2.63
C TYR A 62 -46.83 -21.95 2.25
N LEU A 63 -46.42 -21.41 1.11
CA LEU A 63 -45.00 -21.50 0.65
C LEU A 63 -44.05 -20.61 1.46
N GLU A 64 -44.55 -19.59 2.15
CA GLU A 64 -43.70 -18.71 2.97
C GLU A 64 -43.28 -19.39 4.28
N ASP A 65 -44.17 -20.18 4.88
CA ASP A 65 -43.92 -20.83 6.18
C ASP A 65 -43.63 -22.32 6.09
N THR A 66 -43.89 -22.94 4.96
CA THR A 66 -43.81 -24.39 4.78
C THR A 66 -42.85 -24.76 3.63
N PRO A 67 -41.73 -25.40 3.92
CA PRO A 67 -40.79 -25.82 2.85
C PRO A 67 -41.41 -26.93 2.01
N VAL A 68 -41.49 -26.71 0.71
CA VAL A 68 -42.05 -27.65 -0.27
C VAL A 68 -40.92 -28.24 -1.12
N MET A 69 -40.87 -29.55 -1.21
CA MET A 69 -39.98 -30.26 -2.13
C MET A 69 -40.80 -30.96 -3.22
N LEU A 70 -40.35 -30.88 -4.45
CA LEU A 70 -40.98 -31.54 -5.60
C LEU A 70 -40.24 -32.83 -5.96
N ILE A 71 -41.03 -33.86 -6.28
CA ILE A 71 -40.51 -35.10 -6.88
C ILE A 71 -41.18 -35.22 -8.25
N ALA A 72 -40.41 -35.25 -9.32
CA ALA A 72 -40.94 -35.29 -10.68
C ALA A 72 -40.10 -36.20 -11.58
N ASP A 73 -40.79 -36.86 -12.54
CA ASP A 73 -40.15 -37.63 -13.62
C ASP A 73 -39.78 -36.66 -14.76
N GLY A 74 -38.54 -36.71 -15.19
CA GLY A 74 -38.10 -36.03 -16.42
C GLY A 74 -38.31 -34.51 -16.39
N ILE A 75 -37.71 -33.82 -15.41
CA ILE A 75 -37.80 -32.35 -15.30
C ILE A 75 -37.01 -31.72 -16.45
N GLN A 76 -37.66 -31.40 -17.55
CA GLN A 76 -37.03 -30.68 -18.68
C GLN A 76 -37.56 -29.25 -18.89
N GLU A 77 -38.64 -28.82 -18.25
CA GLU A 77 -39.17 -27.49 -18.42
C GLU A 77 -39.37 -26.78 -17.06
N ASP A 78 -38.81 -25.57 -16.95
CA ASP A 78 -39.08 -24.53 -15.92
C ASP A 78 -38.75 -24.83 -14.46
N ILE A 79 -37.64 -25.52 -14.18
CA ILE A 79 -37.12 -25.64 -12.80
C ILE A 79 -36.93 -24.26 -12.14
N GLN A 80 -36.52 -23.26 -12.92
CA GLN A 80 -36.28 -21.90 -12.42
C GLN A 80 -37.59 -21.26 -11.94
N ASP A 81 -38.68 -21.40 -12.68
CA ASP A 81 -39.99 -20.87 -12.31
C ASP A 81 -40.51 -21.52 -11.01
N MET A 82 -40.20 -22.78 -10.77
CA MET A 82 -40.56 -23.46 -9.54
C MET A 82 -39.79 -22.95 -8.31
N TYR A 83 -38.50 -22.70 -8.46
CA TYR A 83 -37.72 -22.04 -7.41
C TYR A 83 -38.20 -20.60 -7.16
N ASP A 84 -38.57 -19.87 -8.21
CA ASP A 84 -39.10 -18.50 -8.10
C ASP A 84 -40.52 -18.45 -7.44
N MET A 85 -41.22 -19.58 -7.50
CA MET A 85 -42.48 -19.76 -6.75
C MET A 85 -42.26 -20.09 -5.28
N GLY A 86 -41.06 -20.41 -4.84
CA GLY A 86 -40.74 -20.68 -3.44
C GLY A 86 -40.55 -22.16 -3.09
N VAL A 87 -40.33 -23.04 -4.07
CA VAL A 87 -40.01 -24.45 -3.87
C VAL A 87 -38.60 -24.60 -3.29
N LEU A 88 -38.41 -25.38 -2.25
CA LEU A 88 -37.12 -25.56 -1.56
C LEU A 88 -36.14 -26.36 -2.39
N ASP A 89 -36.57 -27.47 -3.01
CA ASP A 89 -35.73 -28.31 -3.88
C ASP A 89 -36.61 -29.18 -4.81
N CYS A 90 -36.03 -29.59 -5.94
CA CYS A 90 -36.64 -30.47 -6.93
C CYS A 90 -35.81 -31.76 -7.06
N ILE A 91 -36.44 -32.89 -6.90
CA ILE A 91 -35.83 -34.22 -6.96
C ILE A 91 -36.34 -34.94 -8.22
N SER A 92 -35.41 -35.36 -9.09
CA SER A 92 -35.75 -36.26 -10.20
C SER A 92 -35.80 -37.71 -9.76
N THR A 93 -36.76 -38.47 -10.24
CA THR A 93 -36.84 -39.92 -9.96
C THR A 93 -35.70 -40.72 -10.60
N ASP A 94 -34.96 -40.14 -11.53
CA ASP A 94 -33.78 -40.78 -12.17
C ASP A 94 -32.53 -40.73 -11.27
N MET A 95 -32.60 -40.05 -10.14
CA MET A 95 -31.50 -39.98 -9.18
C MET A 95 -31.32 -41.30 -8.40
N THR A 96 -30.08 -41.57 -8.01
CA THR A 96 -29.80 -42.72 -7.12
C THR A 96 -30.49 -42.51 -5.76
N LYS A 97 -30.87 -43.61 -5.11
CA LYS A 97 -31.52 -43.60 -3.77
C LYS A 97 -30.69 -42.81 -2.74
N GLU A 98 -29.36 -42.99 -2.80
CA GLU A 98 -28.45 -42.31 -1.91
C GLU A 98 -28.47 -40.79 -2.13
N ALA A 99 -28.56 -40.35 -3.39
CA ALA A 99 -28.65 -38.94 -3.75
C ALA A 99 -29.96 -38.29 -3.29
N ILE A 100 -31.10 -39.02 -3.50
CA ILE A 100 -32.42 -38.57 -3.03
C ILE A 100 -32.45 -38.47 -1.50
N LEU A 101 -31.98 -39.52 -0.80
CA LEU A 101 -31.90 -39.50 0.66
C LEU A 101 -31.09 -38.34 1.20
N ARG A 102 -29.94 -38.06 0.59
CA ARG A 102 -29.04 -36.97 1.01
C ARG A 102 -29.69 -35.61 0.81
N ARG A 103 -30.43 -35.41 -0.29
CA ARG A 103 -31.18 -34.15 -0.54
C ARG A 103 -32.30 -33.95 0.47
N VAL A 104 -33.09 -34.98 0.72
CA VAL A 104 -34.16 -34.93 1.72
C VAL A 104 -33.60 -34.70 3.12
N GLU A 105 -32.54 -35.40 3.52
CA GLU A 105 -31.85 -35.17 4.79
C GLU A 105 -31.36 -33.72 4.94
N ASN A 106 -30.74 -33.17 3.88
CA ASN A 106 -30.28 -31.77 3.88
C ASN A 106 -31.43 -30.78 3.99
N ALA A 107 -32.52 -30.98 3.25
CA ALA A 107 -33.69 -30.15 3.32
C ALA A 107 -34.38 -30.21 4.69
N LEU A 108 -34.51 -31.39 5.26
CA LEU A 108 -35.01 -31.58 6.63
C LEU A 108 -34.12 -30.91 7.68
N MET A 109 -32.80 -31.07 7.56
CA MET A 109 -31.86 -30.40 8.47
C MET A 109 -31.91 -28.87 8.33
N LEU A 110 -32.10 -28.35 7.12
CA LEU A 110 -32.28 -26.91 6.89
C LEU A 110 -33.56 -26.40 7.54
N THR A 111 -34.66 -27.14 7.39
CA THR A 111 -35.98 -26.80 7.97
C THR A 111 -35.97 -26.88 9.51
N ILE A 112 -35.37 -27.91 10.06
CA ILE A 112 -35.20 -28.05 11.51
C ILE A 112 -34.36 -26.92 12.06
N LYS A 113 -33.29 -26.53 11.36
CA LYS A 113 -32.42 -25.41 11.75
C LYS A 113 -33.18 -24.09 11.68
N GLN A 114 -33.94 -23.82 10.62
CA GLN A 114 -34.77 -22.63 10.49
C GLN A 114 -35.85 -22.54 11.59
N ARG A 115 -36.53 -23.64 11.90
CA ARG A 115 -37.54 -23.69 12.96
C ARG A 115 -36.98 -23.56 14.36
N SER A 116 -35.85 -24.22 14.63
CA SER A 116 -35.16 -24.03 15.89
C SER A 116 -34.73 -22.59 16.08
N PHE A 117 -34.29 -21.94 14.98
CA PHE A 117 -33.96 -20.53 14.96
C PHE A 117 -35.18 -19.63 15.26
N ILE A 118 -36.29 -19.87 14.58
CA ILE A 118 -37.57 -19.13 14.82
C ILE A 118 -38.11 -19.41 16.24
N HIS A 119 -37.95 -20.64 16.77
CA HIS A 119 -38.37 -20.97 18.13
C HIS A 119 -37.52 -20.25 19.18
N ILE A 120 -36.16 -20.26 19.01
CA ILE A 120 -35.27 -19.52 19.88
C ILE A 120 -35.58 -18.02 19.85
N MET A 121 -35.92 -17.48 18.68
CA MET A 121 -36.32 -16.09 18.52
C MET A 121 -37.69 -15.80 19.16
N ARG A 122 -38.63 -16.75 19.11
CA ARG A 122 -39.94 -16.64 19.79
C ARG A 122 -39.83 -16.79 21.32
N GLU A 123 -38.95 -17.65 21.80
CA GLU A 123 -38.69 -17.81 23.25
C GLU A 123 -38.00 -16.56 23.81
N GLN A 124 -36.99 -16.04 23.12
CA GLN A 124 -36.41 -14.73 23.47
C GLN A 124 -37.42 -13.61 23.42
N LYS A 125 -38.40 -13.70 22.53
CA LYS A 125 -39.50 -12.75 22.42
C LYS A 125 -40.53 -12.88 23.58
N LYS A 126 -40.76 -14.09 24.11
CA LYS A 126 -41.67 -14.31 25.26
C LYS A 126 -41.12 -13.75 26.57
N GLU A 127 -39.84 -13.90 26.85
CA GLU A 127 -39.22 -13.31 28.05
C GLU A 127 -39.18 -11.79 28.03
N PHE A 128 -39.39 -11.17 26.85
CA PHE A 128 -39.40 -9.71 26.63
C PHE A 128 -40.79 -9.04 26.58
N ILE A 129 -41.86 -9.82 26.53
CA ILE A 129 -43.23 -9.28 26.42
C ILE A 129 -43.74 -8.70 27.75
N ASP A 130 -43.05 -8.97 28.85
CA ASP A 130 -43.43 -8.40 30.16
C ASP A 130 -42.99 -6.96 30.42
N GLY A 131 -42.41 -6.27 29.46
CA GLY A 131 -42.05 -4.86 29.58
C GLY A 131 -41.71 -4.20 28.27
N ASP A 132 -42.61 -3.46 27.68
CA ASP A 132 -42.43 -2.33 26.73
C ASP A 132 -41.55 -2.49 25.48
N ILE A 133 -41.28 -3.69 24.97
CA ILE A 133 -40.54 -3.82 23.73
C ILE A 133 -41.45 -4.12 22.56
N GLN A 134 -41.86 -3.05 21.88
CA GLN A 134 -42.68 -3.11 20.68
C GLN A 134 -41.98 -3.86 19.54
N ILE A 135 -42.74 -4.47 18.64
CA ILE A 135 -42.34 -5.11 17.37
C ILE A 135 -41.38 -4.22 16.55
N GLN A 136 -41.45 -2.89 16.75
CA GLN A 136 -40.57 -1.88 16.14
C GLN A 136 -39.07 -2.03 16.46
N ASN A 137 -38.68 -2.81 17.47
CA ASN A 137 -37.27 -2.98 17.88
C ASN A 137 -36.58 -4.21 17.26
N ILE A 138 -37.24 -4.92 16.34
CA ILE A 138 -36.68 -6.13 15.66
C ILE A 138 -36.35 -5.82 14.20
N ASP A 139 -35.23 -6.31 13.72
CA ASP A 139 -34.84 -6.26 12.31
C ASP A 139 -35.60 -7.35 11.53
N GLN A 140 -36.34 -6.95 10.51
CA GLN A 140 -37.18 -7.86 9.73
C GLN A 140 -36.42 -8.90 8.93
N LEU A 141 -35.18 -8.59 8.48
CA LEU A 141 -34.38 -9.51 7.69
C LEU A 141 -33.78 -10.62 8.54
N THR A 142 -33.18 -10.28 9.67
CA THR A 142 -32.41 -11.22 10.50
C THR A 142 -33.22 -11.80 11.66
N GLY A 143 -34.29 -11.13 12.05
CA GLY A 143 -35.06 -11.44 13.26
C GLY A 143 -34.34 -11.10 14.57
N THR A 144 -33.11 -10.58 14.52
CA THR A 144 -32.40 -10.05 15.70
C THR A 144 -32.95 -8.67 16.08
N PHE A 145 -32.42 -8.07 17.14
CA PHE A 145 -32.79 -6.66 17.41
C PHE A 145 -32.29 -5.75 16.25
N ASN A 146 -33.07 -4.71 15.96
CA ASN A 146 -32.54 -3.57 15.24
C ASN A 146 -31.64 -2.75 16.20
N ILE A 147 -31.01 -1.68 15.69
CA ILE A 147 -30.09 -0.90 16.50
C ILE A 147 -30.70 -0.30 17.75
N ASP A 148 -31.97 0.12 17.69
CA ASP A 148 -32.67 0.73 18.84
C ASP A 148 -33.04 -0.33 19.89
N GLY A 149 -33.50 -1.49 19.45
CA GLY A 149 -33.72 -2.66 20.31
C GLY A 149 -32.43 -3.14 20.97
N PHE A 150 -31.33 -3.22 20.22
CA PHE A 150 -30.01 -3.57 20.74
C PHE A 150 -29.57 -2.58 21.82
N ARG A 151 -29.65 -1.27 21.57
CA ARG A 151 -29.26 -0.24 22.54
C ARG A 151 -30.01 -0.37 23.85
N LYS A 152 -31.35 -0.50 23.79
CA LYS A 152 -32.18 -0.66 24.98
C LYS A 152 -31.80 -1.92 25.77
N ARG A 153 -31.66 -3.06 25.06
CA ARG A 153 -31.35 -4.33 25.71
C ARG A 153 -29.94 -4.36 26.27
N ALA A 154 -28.96 -3.91 25.53
CA ALA A 154 -27.57 -3.84 25.98
C ALA A 154 -27.44 -2.98 27.25
N LYS A 155 -28.11 -1.81 27.26
CA LYS A 155 -28.14 -0.96 28.45
C LYS A 155 -28.75 -1.67 29.65
N TYR A 156 -29.92 -2.30 29.46
CA TYR A 156 -30.57 -3.08 30.50
C TYR A 156 -29.67 -4.20 31.08
N LEU A 157 -29.02 -4.96 30.20
CA LEU A 157 -28.12 -6.07 30.62
C LEU A 157 -26.95 -5.56 31.44
N ILE A 158 -26.33 -4.46 31.04
CA ILE A 158 -25.19 -3.88 31.73
C ILE A 158 -25.63 -3.37 33.13
N GLU A 159 -26.73 -2.66 33.20
CA GLU A 159 -27.25 -2.07 34.46
C GLU A 159 -27.70 -3.15 35.48
N HIS A 160 -28.26 -4.29 35.00
CA HIS A 160 -28.77 -5.34 35.88
C HIS A 160 -27.73 -6.47 36.18
N ASN A 161 -26.57 -6.44 35.54
CA ASN A 161 -25.49 -7.41 35.79
C ASN A 161 -24.15 -6.72 36.07
N PRO A 162 -24.04 -5.89 37.12
CA PRO A 162 -22.87 -5.05 37.37
C PRO A 162 -21.58 -5.83 37.68
N ASN A 163 -21.68 -7.11 38.02
CA ASN A 163 -20.54 -7.97 38.34
C ASN A 163 -19.99 -8.72 37.10
N GLU A 164 -20.67 -8.64 35.95
CA GLU A 164 -20.21 -9.27 34.72
C GLU A 164 -19.27 -8.34 33.94
N SER A 165 -18.27 -8.90 33.30
CA SER A 165 -17.45 -8.12 32.36
C SER A 165 -18.01 -8.33 30.95
N TYR A 166 -18.23 -7.26 30.22
CA TYR A 166 -18.81 -7.27 28.88
C TYR A 166 -17.85 -6.76 27.81
N ALA A 167 -18.12 -7.15 26.57
CA ALA A 167 -17.52 -6.58 25.38
C ALA A 167 -18.57 -6.28 24.32
N VAL A 168 -18.50 -5.12 23.69
CA VAL A 168 -19.31 -4.75 22.52
C VAL A 168 -18.54 -5.08 21.26
N TRP A 169 -19.21 -5.76 20.33
CA TRP A 169 -18.68 -6.09 19.02
C TRP A 169 -19.33 -5.26 17.94
N PHE A 170 -18.55 -4.91 16.93
CA PHE A 170 -19.01 -4.30 15.70
C PHE A 170 -18.36 -5.07 14.55
N CYS A 171 -19.17 -5.77 13.75
CA CYS A 171 -18.70 -6.70 12.75
C CYS A 171 -19.35 -6.42 11.40
N ASP A 172 -18.59 -6.47 10.31
CA ASP A 172 -19.11 -6.41 8.95
C ASP A 172 -18.50 -7.48 8.03
N ILE A 173 -19.17 -7.74 6.91
CA ILE A 173 -18.68 -8.61 5.84
C ILE A 173 -17.84 -7.75 4.89
N LYS A 174 -16.56 -8.15 4.71
CA LYS A 174 -15.67 -7.44 3.79
C LYS A 174 -16.18 -7.56 2.36
N LYS A 175 -16.14 -6.44 1.62
CA LYS A 175 -16.54 -6.38 0.21
C LYS A 175 -17.97 -6.91 -0.05
N PHE A 176 -18.90 -6.76 0.89
CA PHE A 176 -20.28 -7.25 0.77
C PHE A 176 -21.00 -6.74 -0.49
N LYS A 177 -20.73 -5.48 -0.89
CA LYS A 177 -21.24 -4.94 -2.15
C LYS A 177 -20.89 -5.83 -3.33
N PHE A 178 -19.68 -6.35 -3.38
CA PHE A 178 -19.23 -7.25 -4.43
C PHE A 178 -19.99 -8.60 -4.44
N VAL A 179 -20.38 -9.08 -3.25
CA VAL A 179 -21.26 -10.25 -3.14
C VAL A 179 -22.64 -9.96 -3.79
N ASN A 180 -23.23 -8.80 -3.50
CA ASN A 180 -24.50 -8.40 -4.09
C ASN A 180 -24.39 -8.19 -5.62
N ASP A 181 -23.31 -7.57 -6.08
CA ASP A 181 -23.11 -7.28 -7.51
C ASP A 181 -22.89 -8.58 -8.32
N LEU A 182 -22.22 -9.58 -7.76
CA LEU A 182 -21.97 -10.86 -8.45
C LEU A 182 -23.09 -11.87 -8.33
N PHE A 183 -23.76 -11.95 -7.18
CA PHE A 183 -24.65 -13.05 -6.85
C PHE A 183 -26.10 -12.59 -6.62
N GLY A 184 -26.36 -11.29 -6.57
CA GLY A 184 -27.68 -10.69 -6.36
C GLY A 184 -28.00 -10.49 -4.88
N TYR A 185 -28.90 -9.53 -4.62
CA TYR A 185 -29.31 -9.09 -3.27
C TYR A 185 -29.95 -10.21 -2.44
N GLU A 186 -30.71 -11.13 -3.05
CA GLU A 186 -31.31 -12.26 -2.32
C GLU A 186 -30.26 -13.18 -1.69
N ILE A 187 -29.14 -13.36 -2.36
CA ILE A 187 -28.04 -14.16 -1.84
C ILE A 187 -27.33 -13.42 -0.71
N GLY A 188 -27.11 -12.11 -0.87
CA GLY A 188 -26.58 -11.28 0.21
C GLY A 188 -27.48 -11.34 1.46
N ASP A 189 -28.80 -11.23 1.29
CA ASP A 189 -29.75 -11.32 2.39
C ASP A 189 -29.73 -12.70 3.06
N ARG A 190 -29.61 -13.78 2.30
CA ARG A 190 -29.45 -15.13 2.87
C ARG A 190 -28.16 -15.28 3.66
N LEU A 191 -27.07 -14.70 3.18
CA LEU A 191 -25.78 -14.70 3.87
C LEU A 191 -25.89 -13.94 5.21
N ILE A 192 -26.50 -12.76 5.22
CA ILE A 192 -26.71 -11.98 6.46
C ILE A 192 -27.57 -12.75 7.45
N ARG A 193 -28.68 -13.36 7.00
CA ARG A 193 -29.53 -14.22 7.88
C ARG A 193 -28.75 -15.38 8.47
N TYR A 194 -27.97 -16.07 7.65
CA TYR A 194 -27.14 -17.19 8.09
C TYR A 194 -26.14 -16.75 9.15
N TRP A 195 -25.43 -15.67 8.90
CA TRP A 195 -24.44 -15.12 9.81
C TRP A 195 -25.07 -14.66 11.14
N ALA A 196 -26.14 -13.89 11.08
CA ALA A 196 -26.88 -13.49 12.27
C ALA A 196 -27.36 -14.69 13.10
N GLY A 197 -27.87 -15.73 12.43
CA GLY A 197 -28.28 -16.97 13.07
C GLY A 197 -27.12 -17.74 13.73
N LEU A 198 -25.91 -17.70 13.17
CA LEU A 198 -24.71 -18.25 13.81
C LEU A 198 -24.36 -17.48 15.08
N VAL A 199 -24.33 -16.15 15.01
CA VAL A 199 -24.01 -15.30 16.15
C VAL A 199 -25.00 -15.55 17.29
N VAL A 200 -26.31 -15.53 17.01
CA VAL A 200 -27.36 -15.78 18.03
C VAL A 200 -27.21 -17.15 18.71
N LYS A 201 -26.80 -18.19 17.97
CA LYS A 201 -26.57 -19.53 18.56
C LYS A 201 -25.38 -19.59 19.52
N LEU A 202 -24.45 -18.65 19.42
CA LEU A 202 -23.27 -18.57 20.28
C LEU A 202 -23.52 -17.68 21.51
N LEU A 203 -24.60 -16.88 21.51
CA LEU A 203 -24.94 -16.05 22.65
C LEU A 203 -25.37 -16.91 23.83
N GLY A 204 -24.84 -16.57 24.99
CA GLY A 204 -25.27 -17.12 26.27
C GLY A 204 -26.32 -16.26 26.97
N ASP A 205 -26.66 -16.63 28.20
CA ASP A 205 -27.54 -15.84 29.04
C ASP A 205 -26.94 -14.46 29.31
N ASN A 206 -27.78 -13.43 29.24
CA ASN A 206 -27.40 -12.04 29.41
C ASN A 206 -26.46 -11.49 28.30
N GLU A 207 -26.55 -12.03 27.11
CA GLU A 207 -25.87 -11.54 25.90
C GLU A 207 -26.91 -11.13 24.86
N VAL A 208 -26.56 -10.27 23.90
CA VAL A 208 -27.49 -9.79 22.88
C VAL A 208 -26.80 -9.48 21.57
N CYS A 209 -27.50 -9.73 20.46
CA CYS A 209 -27.09 -9.36 19.10
C CYS A 209 -28.18 -8.51 18.44
N GLY A 210 -27.75 -7.57 17.61
CA GLY A 210 -28.61 -6.76 16.78
C GLY A 210 -27.97 -6.45 15.42
N ARG A 211 -28.82 -6.07 14.45
CA ARG A 211 -28.34 -5.57 13.17
C ARG A 211 -28.22 -4.05 13.22
N PHE A 212 -27.01 -3.55 12.93
CA PHE A 212 -26.78 -2.11 12.90
C PHE A 212 -27.33 -1.47 11.62
N SER A 213 -26.87 -1.93 10.47
CA SER A 213 -27.34 -1.55 9.13
C SER A 213 -26.68 -2.42 8.08
N GLY A 214 -27.29 -2.59 6.90
CA GLY A 214 -26.68 -3.31 5.79
C GLY A 214 -26.17 -4.71 6.18
N ASP A 215 -24.89 -4.93 6.07
CA ASP A 215 -24.16 -6.14 6.42
C ASP A 215 -23.46 -6.06 7.79
N THR A 216 -23.86 -5.12 8.65
CA THR A 216 -23.20 -4.89 9.94
C THR A 216 -24.03 -5.46 11.09
N LEU A 217 -23.43 -6.29 11.92
CA LEU A 217 -23.96 -6.80 13.17
C LEU A 217 -23.25 -6.17 14.37
N VAL A 218 -24.00 -5.95 15.43
CA VAL A 218 -23.49 -5.53 16.74
C VAL A 218 -23.88 -6.56 17.79
N SER A 219 -23.01 -6.87 18.75
CA SER A 219 -23.36 -7.75 19.86
C SER A 219 -22.71 -7.31 21.16
N LEU A 220 -23.38 -7.60 22.26
CA LEU A 220 -22.87 -7.50 23.62
C LEU A 220 -22.67 -8.91 24.15
N THR A 221 -21.44 -9.29 24.45
CA THR A 221 -21.10 -10.62 24.99
C THR A 221 -20.30 -10.49 26.27
N LYS A 222 -20.32 -11.51 27.10
CA LYS A 222 -19.47 -11.57 28.29
C LYS A 222 -18.01 -11.67 27.88
N PHE A 223 -17.18 -10.84 28.49
CA PHE A 223 -15.73 -10.85 28.27
C PHE A 223 -15.06 -11.79 29.29
N ARG A 224 -14.57 -12.93 28.85
CA ARG A 224 -13.81 -13.86 29.70
C ARG A 224 -12.30 -13.67 29.53
N SER A 225 -11.82 -13.79 28.32
CA SER A 225 -10.42 -13.58 27.96
C SER A 225 -10.30 -13.13 26.49
N GLU A 226 -9.17 -12.56 26.10
CA GLU A 226 -8.91 -12.26 24.68
C GLU A 226 -8.79 -13.53 23.84
N GLU A 227 -8.32 -14.63 24.43
CA GLU A 227 -8.17 -15.91 23.76
C GLU A 227 -9.54 -16.51 23.42
N ASP A 228 -10.50 -16.49 24.37
CA ASP A 228 -11.88 -16.93 24.11
C ASP A 228 -12.56 -16.11 23.02
N ILE A 229 -12.34 -14.81 23.02
CA ILE A 229 -12.85 -13.90 22.00
C ILE A 229 -12.30 -14.27 20.63
N ARG A 230 -10.99 -14.46 20.50
CA ARG A 230 -10.34 -14.85 19.22
C ARG A 230 -10.87 -16.19 18.74
N LYS A 231 -10.97 -17.17 19.63
CA LYS A 231 -11.50 -18.50 19.31
C LYS A 231 -12.94 -18.46 18.81
N ASN A 232 -13.80 -17.67 19.46
CA ASN A 232 -15.19 -17.51 19.02
C ASN A 232 -15.27 -16.80 17.67
N PHE A 233 -14.45 -15.77 17.44
CA PHE A 233 -14.35 -15.07 16.17
C PHE A 233 -13.90 -16.02 15.04
N GLU A 234 -12.83 -16.78 15.24
CA GLU A 234 -12.30 -17.74 14.26
C GLU A 234 -13.35 -18.80 13.91
N MET A 235 -14.08 -19.33 14.90
CA MET A 235 -15.15 -20.30 14.67
C MET A 235 -16.29 -19.73 13.83
N VAL A 236 -16.68 -18.47 14.06
CA VAL A 236 -17.71 -17.80 13.23
C VAL A 236 -17.17 -17.58 11.82
N CYS A 237 -15.93 -17.10 11.68
CA CYS A 237 -15.31 -16.85 10.39
C CYS A 237 -15.18 -18.13 9.55
N GLU A 238 -14.77 -19.25 10.16
CA GLU A 238 -14.69 -20.54 9.49
C GLU A 238 -16.06 -20.98 8.95
N LYS A 239 -17.11 -20.86 9.78
CA LYS A 239 -18.47 -21.26 9.37
C LYS A 239 -19.05 -20.35 8.29
N VAL A 240 -18.81 -19.05 8.38
CA VAL A 240 -19.27 -18.07 7.38
C VAL A 240 -18.45 -18.19 6.10
N GLY A 241 -17.13 -18.38 6.20
CA GLY A 241 -16.25 -18.58 5.05
C GLY A 241 -16.58 -19.86 4.26
N ASN A 242 -17.05 -20.89 4.95
CA ASN A 242 -17.51 -22.15 4.34
C ASN A 242 -18.97 -22.11 3.87
N TYR A 243 -19.66 -20.97 3.97
CA TYR A 243 -21.02 -20.82 3.47
C TYR A 243 -21.03 -20.86 1.95
N LEU A 244 -21.67 -21.89 1.38
CA LEU A 244 -21.80 -22.03 -0.07
C LEU A 244 -22.82 -21.02 -0.62
N ILE A 245 -22.30 -19.97 -1.22
CA ILE A 245 -23.10 -18.92 -1.86
C ILE A 245 -23.89 -19.52 -3.03
N ARG A 246 -23.24 -20.31 -3.89
CA ARG A 246 -23.83 -21.13 -4.95
C ARG A 246 -23.09 -22.45 -5.11
N PRO A 247 -23.77 -23.55 -5.50
CA PRO A 247 -23.09 -24.80 -5.83
C PRO A 247 -22.05 -24.57 -6.95
N GLY A 248 -20.83 -25.04 -6.72
CA GLY A 248 -19.73 -24.96 -7.71
C GLY A 248 -18.96 -23.63 -7.72
N VAL A 249 -19.32 -22.64 -6.91
CA VAL A 249 -18.59 -21.38 -6.78
C VAL A 249 -17.80 -21.39 -5.46
N ASN A 250 -16.49 -21.32 -5.57
CA ASN A 250 -15.60 -21.24 -4.43
C ASN A 250 -15.34 -19.76 -4.10
N TYR A 251 -16.21 -19.13 -3.30
CA TYR A 251 -16.05 -17.76 -2.82
C TYR A 251 -16.01 -17.79 -1.29
N SER A 252 -14.89 -17.35 -0.73
CA SER A 252 -14.72 -17.26 0.74
C SER A 252 -15.15 -15.88 1.24
N VAL A 253 -16.09 -15.86 2.16
CA VAL A 253 -16.56 -14.64 2.82
C VAL A 253 -15.61 -14.29 3.96
N GLU A 254 -15.12 -13.06 3.99
CA GLU A 254 -14.26 -12.54 5.04
C GLU A 254 -15.02 -11.57 5.95
N ILE A 255 -14.71 -11.61 7.26
CA ILE A 255 -15.31 -10.75 8.28
C ILE A 255 -14.24 -9.84 8.86
N ALA A 256 -14.59 -8.56 9.05
CA ALA A 256 -13.84 -7.62 9.89
C ALA A 256 -14.63 -7.34 11.16
N ALA A 257 -14.02 -7.56 12.32
CA ALA A 257 -14.63 -7.32 13.61
C ALA A 257 -13.81 -6.36 14.44
N GLY A 258 -14.48 -5.51 15.19
CA GLY A 258 -13.89 -4.66 16.21
C GLY A 258 -14.58 -4.89 17.56
N ILE A 259 -13.80 -4.84 18.61
CA ILE A 259 -14.28 -5.09 19.97
C ILE A 259 -13.91 -3.93 20.89
N TYR A 260 -14.84 -3.54 21.68
CA TYR A 260 -14.63 -2.68 22.84
C TYR A 260 -14.90 -3.46 24.14
N LYS A 261 -13.87 -3.65 24.95
CA LYS A 261 -14.00 -4.20 26.31
C LYS A 261 -14.47 -3.10 27.24
N LEU A 262 -15.61 -3.33 27.91
CA LEU A 262 -16.16 -2.38 28.87
C LEU A 262 -15.23 -2.21 30.07
N LYS A 263 -15.15 -0.98 30.55
CA LYS A 263 -14.43 -0.62 31.76
C LYS A 263 -15.39 -0.51 32.93
N PRO A 264 -14.91 -0.54 34.18
CA PRO A 264 -15.76 -0.33 35.34
C PRO A 264 -16.59 0.97 35.32
N GLU A 265 -16.05 2.02 34.70
CA GLU A 265 -16.70 3.32 34.53
C GLU A 265 -17.95 3.23 33.64
N ASP A 266 -17.88 2.39 32.62
CA ASP A 266 -18.98 2.18 31.67
C ASP A 266 -20.18 1.44 32.29
N MET A 267 -19.92 0.64 33.32
CA MET A 267 -20.95 -0.12 34.03
C MET A 267 -21.85 0.79 34.88
N SER A 268 -21.33 1.92 35.34
CA SER A 268 -22.07 2.84 36.19
C SER A 268 -23.01 3.77 35.43
N ASN A 269 -22.67 4.11 34.18
CA ASN A 269 -23.47 4.95 33.29
C ASN A 269 -23.23 4.54 31.82
N PRO A 270 -23.85 3.47 31.36
CA PRO A 270 -23.56 2.87 30.05
C PRO A 270 -24.01 3.75 28.88
N ASN A 271 -23.06 4.28 28.14
CA ASN A 271 -23.29 4.97 26.87
C ASN A 271 -23.09 3.99 25.70
N ILE A 272 -24.13 3.28 25.33
CA ILE A 272 -24.08 2.23 24.30
C ILE A 272 -23.61 2.77 22.95
N ASN A 273 -24.01 3.99 22.56
CA ASN A 273 -23.57 4.58 21.30
C ASN A 273 -22.04 4.74 21.26
N GLN A 274 -21.46 5.27 22.31
CA GLN A 274 -20.02 5.45 22.41
C GLN A 274 -19.26 4.12 22.40
N MET A 275 -19.81 3.09 23.05
CA MET A 275 -19.23 1.74 23.04
C MET A 275 -19.25 1.12 21.63
N ILE A 276 -20.35 1.29 20.90
CA ILE A 276 -20.46 0.88 19.49
C ILE A 276 -19.45 1.64 18.63
N ASP A 277 -19.32 2.95 18.82
CA ASP A 277 -18.36 3.78 18.09
C ASP A 277 -16.93 3.33 18.34
N TRP A 278 -16.55 3.00 19.58
CA TRP A 278 -15.22 2.47 19.88
C TRP A 278 -14.98 1.09 19.27
N ALA A 279 -15.98 0.20 19.27
CA ALA A 279 -15.88 -1.07 18.59
C ALA A 279 -15.74 -0.88 17.06
N ASN A 280 -16.48 0.07 16.46
CA ASN A 280 -16.34 0.44 15.05
C ASN A 280 -14.95 1.02 14.73
N VAL A 281 -14.37 1.84 15.62
CA VAL A 281 -12.97 2.31 15.48
C VAL A 281 -12.00 1.14 15.38
N ALA A 282 -12.14 0.15 16.25
CA ALA A 282 -11.32 -1.04 16.23
C ALA A 282 -11.51 -1.86 14.95
N GLN A 283 -12.75 -2.01 14.47
CA GLN A 283 -13.06 -2.69 13.22
C GLN A 283 -12.43 -1.98 12.01
N LYS A 284 -12.56 -0.65 11.90
CA LYS A 284 -11.98 0.14 10.82
C LYS A 284 -10.46 0.01 10.75
N SER A 285 -9.78 -0.14 11.88
CA SER A 285 -8.31 -0.30 11.93
C SER A 285 -7.82 -1.57 11.23
N VAL A 286 -8.69 -2.60 11.12
CA VAL A 286 -8.35 -3.91 10.53
C VAL A 286 -9.12 -4.23 9.24
N LYS A 287 -10.11 -3.41 8.84
CA LYS A 287 -10.99 -3.68 7.70
C LYS A 287 -10.25 -3.83 6.38
N ASN A 288 -9.21 -3.05 6.15
CA ASN A 288 -8.47 -3.00 4.88
C ASN A 288 -7.33 -4.02 4.78
N THR A 289 -7.08 -4.83 5.83
CA THR A 289 -6.12 -5.92 5.79
C THR A 289 -6.74 -7.18 5.15
N SER A 290 -5.96 -8.06 4.56
CA SER A 290 -6.44 -9.31 3.95
C SER A 290 -6.90 -10.32 5.00
N GLY A 291 -7.84 -11.20 4.63
CA GLY A 291 -8.37 -12.27 5.49
C GLY A 291 -9.34 -11.79 6.56
N ASN A 292 -9.80 -12.71 7.41
CA ASN A 292 -10.60 -12.40 8.58
C ASN A 292 -9.76 -11.65 9.62
N GLN A 293 -10.27 -10.56 10.15
CA GLN A 293 -9.50 -9.69 11.04
C GLN A 293 -10.31 -9.24 12.24
N LEU A 294 -9.64 -9.22 13.40
CA LEU A 294 -10.19 -8.82 14.68
C LEU A 294 -9.34 -7.71 15.29
N GLY A 295 -9.91 -6.53 15.45
CA GLY A 295 -9.33 -5.40 16.18
C GLY A 295 -9.88 -5.31 17.61
N ILE A 296 -9.03 -5.06 18.59
CA ILE A 296 -9.45 -4.77 19.97
C ILE A 296 -9.16 -3.28 20.21
N PHE A 297 -10.17 -2.54 20.66
CA PHE A 297 -10.06 -1.11 20.88
C PHE A 297 -9.01 -0.76 21.93
N GLY A 298 -8.05 0.09 21.54
CA GLY A 298 -7.13 0.79 22.42
C GLY A 298 -7.35 2.31 22.32
N LYS A 299 -7.04 3.05 23.37
CA LYS A 299 -7.16 4.53 23.35
C LYS A 299 -6.31 5.15 22.21
N GLU A 300 -5.20 4.50 21.85
CA GLU A 300 -4.33 4.95 20.77
C GLU A 300 -5.03 4.92 19.41
N MET A 301 -5.92 3.95 19.17
CA MET A 301 -6.69 3.85 17.92
C MET A 301 -7.63 5.04 17.73
N TRP A 302 -8.35 5.41 18.79
CA TRP A 302 -9.21 6.59 18.78
C TRP A 302 -8.39 7.85 18.58
N TYR A 303 -7.29 7.98 19.33
CA TYR A 303 -6.39 9.13 19.21
C TYR A 303 -5.82 9.27 17.82
N LYS A 304 -5.46 8.15 17.16
CA LYS A 304 -5.00 8.14 15.78
C LYS A 304 -6.09 8.64 14.82
N GLN A 305 -7.33 8.13 14.94
CA GLN A 305 -8.44 8.58 14.07
C GLN A 305 -8.79 10.06 14.31
N TRP A 306 -8.85 10.48 15.57
CA TRP A 306 -9.06 11.88 15.91
C TRP A 306 -7.95 12.76 15.30
N ARG A 307 -6.72 12.33 15.39
CA ARG A 307 -5.57 13.04 14.86
C ARG A 307 -5.63 13.12 13.33
N GLU A 308 -6.00 12.05 12.63
CA GLU A 308 -6.24 12.03 11.19
C GLU A 308 -7.35 13.02 10.78
N LEU A 309 -8.44 13.07 11.54
CA LEU A 309 -9.53 14.01 11.30
C LEU A 309 -9.07 15.47 11.46
N VAL A 310 -8.37 15.78 12.55
CA VAL A 310 -7.84 17.13 12.80
C VAL A 310 -6.88 17.54 11.68
N ILE A 311 -5.97 16.67 11.27
CA ILE A 311 -5.01 16.91 10.19
C ILE A 311 -5.75 17.25 8.89
N SER A 312 -6.73 16.43 8.50
CA SER A 312 -7.45 16.65 7.23
C SER A 312 -8.32 17.92 7.26
N GLN A 313 -8.88 18.29 8.42
CA GLN A 313 -9.70 19.49 8.54
C GLN A 313 -8.90 20.79 8.66
N SER A 314 -7.65 20.71 9.07
CA SER A 314 -6.83 21.91 9.34
C SER A 314 -5.88 22.30 8.18
N ILE A 315 -5.78 21.51 7.11
CA ILE A 315 -4.81 21.77 6.04
C ILE A 315 -4.97 23.18 5.42
N GLU A 316 -6.18 23.59 5.08
CA GLU A 316 -6.45 24.87 4.44
C GLU A 316 -6.01 26.04 5.33
N SER A 317 -6.43 26.04 6.58
CA SER A 317 -6.02 27.03 7.56
C SER A 317 -4.52 26.99 7.87
N ALA A 318 -3.91 25.80 7.85
CA ALA A 318 -2.47 25.65 8.08
C ALA A 318 -1.62 26.24 6.96
N LEU A 319 -2.07 26.14 5.70
CA LEU A 319 -1.44 26.78 4.56
C LEU A 319 -1.55 28.32 4.64
N GLU A 320 -2.72 28.84 5.03
CA GLU A 320 -2.96 30.28 5.17
C GLU A 320 -2.17 30.90 6.34
N ASN A 321 -2.11 30.20 7.47
CA ASN A 321 -1.44 30.69 8.68
C ASN A 321 0.06 30.43 8.72
N GLY A 322 0.64 29.79 7.69
CA GLY A 322 2.07 29.50 7.60
C GLY A 322 2.57 28.44 8.60
N GLU A 323 1.68 27.53 9.05
CA GLU A 323 2.06 26.37 9.87
C GLU A 323 2.91 25.37 9.07
N ILE A 324 2.77 25.39 7.74
CA ILE A 324 3.55 24.57 6.82
C ILE A 324 4.70 25.38 6.26
N SER A 325 5.89 24.85 6.39
CA SER A 325 7.14 25.47 5.94
C SER A 325 7.91 24.57 4.99
N VAL A 326 8.64 25.17 4.04
CA VAL A 326 9.54 24.47 3.14
C VAL A 326 10.92 24.39 3.77
N TRP A 327 11.46 23.18 3.85
CA TRP A 327 12.84 22.91 4.19
C TRP A 327 13.55 22.39 2.95
N LEU A 328 14.85 22.62 2.86
CA LEU A 328 15.66 22.23 1.72
C LEU A 328 16.68 21.17 2.14
N GLN A 329 16.70 20.04 1.44
CA GLN A 329 17.76 19.06 1.61
C GLN A 329 18.74 19.18 0.45
N PRO A 330 20.02 19.52 0.71
CA PRO A 330 20.98 19.72 -0.36
C PRO A 330 21.33 18.40 -1.07
N GLN A 331 21.44 18.48 -2.38
CA GLN A 331 21.97 17.44 -3.26
C GLN A 331 23.42 17.79 -3.59
N PHE A 332 24.33 16.84 -3.39
CA PHE A 332 25.77 17.06 -3.53
C PHE A 332 26.35 16.29 -4.72
N ASN A 333 27.25 16.94 -5.41
CA ASN A 333 28.23 16.20 -6.19
C ASN A 333 29.41 15.85 -5.26
N PHE A 334 29.56 14.58 -4.93
CA PHE A 334 30.60 14.09 -4.02
C PHE A 334 32.01 14.28 -4.58
N VAL A 335 32.17 14.27 -5.92
CA VAL A 335 33.46 14.41 -6.59
C VAL A 335 33.98 15.85 -6.47
N THR A 336 33.13 16.82 -6.82
CA THR A 336 33.49 18.23 -6.82
C THR A 336 33.25 18.91 -5.48
N ASN A 337 32.52 18.24 -4.57
CA ASN A 337 32.07 18.76 -3.28
C ASN A 337 31.22 20.03 -3.43
N LYS A 338 30.41 20.13 -4.51
CA LYS A 338 29.49 21.23 -4.77
C LYS A 338 28.05 20.81 -4.53
N ILE A 339 27.21 21.76 -4.14
CA ILE A 339 25.75 21.58 -4.13
C ILE A 339 25.27 21.77 -5.57
N ILE A 340 24.50 20.79 -6.08
CA ILE A 340 23.97 20.74 -7.44
C ILE A 340 22.48 21.03 -7.52
N GLY A 341 21.80 20.93 -6.39
CA GLY A 341 20.36 21.10 -6.26
C GLY A 341 19.92 21.01 -4.82
N ALA A 342 18.64 21.13 -4.61
CA ALA A 342 18.01 20.87 -3.32
C ALA A 342 16.62 20.29 -3.50
N GLU A 343 16.23 19.37 -2.66
CA GLU A 343 14.85 18.88 -2.58
C GLU A 343 14.05 19.71 -1.60
N ALA A 344 12.86 20.18 -2.03
CA ALA A 344 11.92 20.92 -1.21
C ALA A 344 11.04 19.94 -0.41
N LEU A 345 11.22 19.92 0.89
CA LEU A 345 10.54 19.05 1.81
C LEU A 345 9.60 19.85 2.71
N CYS A 346 8.32 19.49 2.74
CA CYS A 346 7.35 20.14 3.62
C CYS A 346 7.53 19.73 5.08
N ARG A 347 7.27 20.66 5.99
CA ARG A 347 7.29 20.46 7.43
C ARG A 347 6.10 21.16 8.05
N TRP A 348 5.33 20.45 8.83
CA TRP A 348 4.13 20.96 9.47
C TRP A 348 4.26 21.06 10.97
N THR A 349 4.14 22.28 11.49
CA THR A 349 4.07 22.56 12.93
C THR A 349 2.68 23.07 13.25
N HIS A 350 1.79 22.18 13.59
CA HIS A 350 0.38 22.48 13.86
C HIS A 350 0.23 23.14 15.23
N ASN A 351 -0.64 24.15 15.36
CA ASN A 351 -0.81 24.95 16.56
C ASN A 351 -1.19 24.12 17.81
N SER A 352 -2.05 23.11 17.67
CA SER A 352 -2.51 22.27 18.78
C SER A 352 -1.85 20.89 18.85
N LEU A 353 -1.44 20.30 17.72
CA LEU A 353 -0.82 18.98 17.65
C LEU A 353 0.71 19.02 17.75
N GLY A 354 1.31 20.20 17.64
CA GLY A 354 2.75 20.37 17.54
C GLY A 354 3.32 19.86 16.21
N TRP A 355 4.50 19.27 16.26
CA TRP A 355 5.15 18.72 15.08
C TRP A 355 4.40 17.50 14.53
N ILE A 356 4.04 17.54 13.24
CA ILE A 356 3.44 16.43 12.51
C ILE A 356 4.44 15.94 11.46
N SER A 357 4.73 14.64 11.48
CA SER A 357 5.64 14.02 10.52
C SER A 357 5.06 13.98 9.11
N PRO A 358 5.83 14.22 8.03
CA PRO A 358 5.39 13.99 6.66
C PRO A 358 4.82 12.59 6.43
N GLY A 359 5.45 11.56 7.00
CA GLY A 359 4.94 10.18 6.95
C GLY A 359 3.58 9.98 7.62
N GLU A 360 3.10 10.93 8.42
CA GLU A 360 1.77 10.91 9.02
C GLU A 360 0.77 11.69 8.17
N PHE A 361 1.05 12.96 7.81
CA PHE A 361 0.03 13.79 7.16
C PHE A 361 -0.07 13.59 5.63
N ILE A 362 1.02 13.28 4.94
CA ILE A 362 0.97 13.06 3.47
C ILE A 362 0.01 11.94 3.09
N PRO A 363 0.07 10.71 3.69
CA PRO A 363 -0.88 9.65 3.36
C PRO A 363 -2.34 10.01 3.70
N ILE A 364 -2.57 10.87 4.69
CA ILE A 364 -3.91 11.35 5.03
C ILE A 364 -4.43 12.27 3.92
N LEU A 365 -3.61 13.24 3.49
CA LEU A 365 -3.97 14.19 2.44
C LEU A 365 -4.14 13.53 1.07
N GLU A 366 -3.35 12.52 0.75
CA GLU A 366 -3.53 11.70 -0.45
C GLU A 366 -4.88 10.98 -0.43
N ARG A 367 -5.21 10.31 0.68
CA ARG A 367 -6.47 9.57 0.83
C ARG A 367 -7.70 10.49 0.77
N THR A 368 -7.58 11.72 1.27
CA THR A 368 -8.67 12.72 1.26
C THR A 368 -8.71 13.57 -0.01
N GLY A 369 -7.71 13.43 -0.92
CA GLY A 369 -7.59 14.24 -2.13
C GLY A 369 -7.10 15.67 -1.90
N GLN A 370 -6.66 15.99 -0.69
CA GLN A 370 -6.21 17.35 -0.32
C GLN A 370 -4.71 17.58 -0.59
N ILE A 371 -3.98 16.55 -1.00
CA ILE A 371 -2.54 16.62 -1.28
C ILE A 371 -2.22 17.69 -2.35
N SER A 372 -3.08 17.86 -3.36
CA SER A 372 -2.88 18.85 -4.43
C SER A 372 -2.83 20.30 -3.95
N GLN A 373 -3.50 20.60 -2.82
CA GLN A 373 -3.40 21.94 -2.22
C GLN A 373 -2.02 22.14 -1.58
N LEU A 374 -1.51 21.12 -0.90
CA LEU A 374 -0.18 21.14 -0.33
C LEU A 374 0.89 21.23 -1.41
N ASP A 375 0.81 20.39 -2.45
CA ASP A 375 1.80 20.35 -3.52
C ASP A 375 1.88 21.69 -4.23
N TYR A 376 0.74 22.26 -4.62
CA TYR A 376 0.71 23.59 -5.23
C TYR A 376 1.32 24.67 -4.34
N TYR A 377 1.03 24.64 -3.04
CA TYR A 377 1.65 25.56 -2.08
C TYR A 377 3.17 25.42 -2.04
N ILE A 378 3.69 24.17 -1.97
CA ILE A 378 5.14 23.91 -1.96
C ILE A 378 5.80 24.38 -3.27
N TRP A 379 5.18 24.11 -4.43
CA TRP A 379 5.67 24.58 -5.73
C TRP A 379 5.75 26.11 -5.75
N GLU A 380 4.71 26.77 -5.27
CA GLU A 380 4.69 28.24 -5.20
C GLU A 380 5.77 28.79 -4.26
N GLN A 381 5.97 28.19 -3.08
CA GLN A 381 7.03 28.61 -2.16
C GLN A 381 8.43 28.37 -2.76
N ALA A 382 8.65 27.26 -3.46
CA ALA A 382 9.89 26.99 -4.18
C ALA A 382 10.14 28.07 -5.26
N CYS A 383 9.10 28.43 -6.05
CA CYS A 383 9.20 29.47 -7.07
C CYS A 383 9.50 30.84 -6.46
N LYS A 384 8.85 31.23 -5.36
CA LYS A 384 9.15 32.47 -4.62
C LYS A 384 10.59 32.50 -4.14
N LEU A 385 11.09 31.40 -3.65
CA LEU A 385 12.45 31.28 -3.14
C LEU A 385 13.48 31.40 -4.25
N MET A 386 13.29 30.71 -5.38
CA MET A 386 14.17 30.80 -6.54
C MET A 386 14.19 32.20 -7.12
N ARG A 387 13.03 32.90 -7.21
CA ARG A 387 12.97 34.30 -7.64
C ARG A 387 13.80 35.21 -6.73
N LYS A 388 13.64 35.04 -5.40
CA LYS A 388 14.46 35.80 -4.43
C LYS A 388 15.96 35.58 -4.67
N TRP A 389 16.41 34.39 -4.97
CA TRP A 389 17.82 34.08 -5.24
C TRP A 389 18.31 34.73 -6.54
N LEU A 390 17.49 34.68 -7.58
CA LEU A 390 17.80 35.36 -8.86
C LEU A 390 17.91 36.89 -8.69
N ASP A 391 17.02 37.51 -7.92
CA ASP A 391 17.04 38.95 -7.66
C ASP A 391 18.26 39.41 -6.84
N GLN A 392 18.73 38.55 -5.93
CA GLN A 392 19.86 38.87 -5.05
C GLN A 392 21.21 38.88 -5.79
N GLY A 393 21.32 38.32 -7.01
CA GLY A 393 22.50 38.37 -7.89
C GLY A 393 23.81 37.80 -7.34
N SER A 394 23.87 37.58 -6.04
CA SER A 394 25.06 37.12 -5.31
C SER A 394 24.95 35.64 -4.86
N PHE A 395 23.86 35.01 -5.24
CA PHE A 395 23.56 33.62 -4.84
C PHE A 395 23.66 32.72 -6.05
N ILE A 396 24.16 31.51 -5.85
CA ILE A 396 24.18 30.48 -6.90
C ILE A 396 22.74 30.08 -7.19
N PRO A 397 22.26 30.18 -8.43
CA PRO A 397 20.99 29.59 -8.80
C PRO A 397 21.08 28.08 -8.65
N VAL A 398 20.48 27.56 -7.57
CA VAL A 398 20.35 26.14 -7.31
C VAL A 398 18.98 25.69 -7.79
N SER A 399 18.90 24.64 -8.60
CA SER A 399 17.61 24.04 -8.96
C SER A 399 16.96 23.41 -7.74
N VAL A 400 15.63 23.49 -7.68
CA VAL A 400 14.84 22.93 -6.58
C VAL A 400 13.94 21.84 -7.13
N SER A 401 14.07 20.65 -6.55
CA SER A 401 13.17 19.53 -6.84
C SER A 401 11.95 19.61 -5.95
N VAL A 402 10.78 19.36 -6.51
CA VAL A 402 9.48 19.33 -5.83
C VAL A 402 8.75 18.05 -6.16
N ASN A 403 8.09 17.47 -5.17
CA ASN A 403 7.28 16.28 -5.34
C ASN A 403 5.98 16.60 -6.09
N ILE A 404 5.54 15.67 -6.94
CA ILE A 404 4.24 15.67 -7.60
C ILE A 404 3.49 14.44 -7.18
N SER A 405 2.34 14.62 -6.56
CA SER A 405 1.49 13.53 -6.15
C SER A 405 0.85 12.82 -7.35
N ARG A 406 0.50 11.55 -7.15
CA ARG A 406 -0.25 10.79 -8.15
C ARG A 406 -1.59 11.45 -8.52
N ILE A 407 -2.20 12.18 -7.61
CA ILE A 407 -3.47 12.90 -7.85
C ILE A 407 -3.23 14.06 -8.82
N ASP A 408 -2.14 14.81 -8.63
CA ASP A 408 -1.79 15.92 -9.52
C ASP A 408 -1.41 15.45 -10.93
N LEU A 409 -0.73 14.31 -11.05
CA LEU A 409 -0.43 13.69 -12.34
C LEU A 409 -1.68 13.26 -13.12
N LEU A 410 -2.81 13.08 -12.46
CA LEU A 410 -4.09 12.77 -13.10
C LEU A 410 -4.94 14.01 -13.38
N ASP A 411 -4.47 15.22 -13.02
CA ASP A 411 -5.12 16.49 -13.32
C ASP A 411 -4.70 16.98 -14.71
N ASP A 412 -5.64 17.05 -15.65
CA ASP A 412 -5.43 17.51 -17.02
C ASP A 412 -4.89 18.94 -17.11
N LYS A 413 -4.87 19.69 -16.01
CA LYS A 413 -4.41 21.09 -15.92
C LYS A 413 -3.08 21.27 -15.20
N ILE A 414 -2.38 20.19 -14.88
CA ILE A 414 -1.11 20.27 -14.14
C ILE A 414 -0.07 21.11 -14.87
N ASP A 415 0.03 20.95 -16.19
CA ASP A 415 0.91 21.72 -17.07
C ASP A 415 0.64 23.23 -16.97
N ASN A 416 -0.62 23.64 -17.07
CA ASN A 416 -1.03 25.04 -16.96
C ASN A 416 -0.75 25.62 -15.56
N ARG A 417 -0.94 24.82 -14.50
CA ARG A 417 -0.66 25.24 -13.11
C ARG A 417 0.84 25.48 -12.90
N LEU A 418 1.69 24.58 -13.39
CA LEU A 418 3.14 24.69 -13.29
C LEU A 418 3.67 25.87 -14.13
N VAL A 419 3.26 25.99 -15.40
CA VAL A 419 3.64 27.10 -16.27
C VAL A 419 3.19 28.43 -15.67
N GLY A 420 1.95 28.52 -15.17
CA GLY A 420 1.44 29.75 -14.53
C GLY A 420 2.29 30.18 -13.33
N LEU A 421 2.88 29.25 -12.56
CA LEU A 421 3.82 29.58 -11.49
C LEU A 421 5.14 30.09 -12.03
N LEU A 422 5.70 29.48 -13.09
CA LEU A 422 6.95 29.94 -13.70
C LEU A 422 6.79 31.34 -14.27
N GLU A 423 5.69 31.61 -14.97
CA GLU A 423 5.38 32.94 -15.51
C GLU A 423 5.18 33.99 -14.41
N LYS A 424 4.38 33.63 -13.37
CA LYS A 424 4.11 34.53 -12.23
C LYS A 424 5.38 35.00 -11.53
N TYR A 425 6.36 34.11 -11.39
CA TYR A 425 7.61 34.37 -10.68
C TYR A 425 8.79 34.63 -11.63
N ASN A 426 8.59 34.60 -12.94
CA ASN A 426 9.61 34.75 -13.97
C ASN A 426 10.84 33.87 -13.71
N ILE A 427 10.63 32.54 -13.69
CA ILE A 427 11.64 31.53 -13.40
C ILE A 427 11.79 30.62 -14.62
N PRO A 428 13.02 30.27 -15.03
CA PRO A 428 13.25 29.23 -16.03
C PRO A 428 12.74 27.86 -15.58
N ALA A 429 12.09 27.10 -16.47
CA ALA A 429 11.58 25.78 -16.17
C ALA A 429 12.68 24.83 -15.66
N SER A 430 13.90 24.97 -16.18
CA SER A 430 15.06 24.15 -15.78
C SER A 430 15.49 24.32 -14.32
N MET A 431 15.01 25.35 -13.62
CA MET A 431 15.29 25.53 -12.19
C MET A 431 14.31 24.78 -11.28
N LEU A 432 13.10 24.44 -11.76
CA LEU A 432 12.12 23.67 -11.03
C LEU A 432 12.12 22.23 -11.57
N ARG A 433 12.62 21.30 -10.78
CA ARG A 433 12.62 19.88 -11.11
C ARG A 433 11.42 19.19 -10.48
N LEU A 434 10.87 18.22 -11.17
CA LEU A 434 9.61 17.57 -10.82
C LEU A 434 9.88 16.12 -10.46
N GLU A 435 9.63 15.74 -9.21
CA GLU A 435 9.83 14.38 -8.69
C GLU A 435 8.54 13.60 -8.79
N ILE A 436 8.60 12.45 -9.48
CA ILE A 436 7.49 11.49 -9.62
C ILE A 436 7.89 10.15 -9.04
N THR A 437 7.02 9.53 -8.25
CA THR A 437 7.29 8.23 -7.63
C THR A 437 7.02 7.07 -8.60
N GLU A 438 7.72 5.95 -8.44
CA GLU A 438 7.49 4.71 -9.20
C GLU A 438 6.02 4.24 -9.11
N SER A 439 5.37 4.42 -7.95
CA SER A 439 3.98 4.02 -7.74
C SER A 439 2.96 4.76 -8.59
N ALA A 440 3.31 5.96 -9.09
CA ALA A 440 2.44 6.73 -10.00
C ALA A 440 2.26 6.03 -11.35
N TYR A 441 3.33 5.40 -11.87
CA TYR A 441 3.29 4.63 -13.11
C TYR A 441 2.32 3.44 -13.05
N MET A 442 2.31 2.72 -11.92
CA MET A 442 1.50 1.50 -11.75
C MET A 442 -0.01 1.74 -11.91
N SER A 443 -0.49 2.95 -11.71
CA SER A 443 -1.92 3.26 -11.73
C SER A 443 -2.46 3.47 -13.14
N LYS A 444 -1.77 4.25 -14.00
CA LYS A 444 -2.15 4.59 -15.37
C LYS A 444 -0.90 4.92 -16.21
N PRO A 445 -0.19 3.93 -16.76
CA PRO A 445 1.08 4.13 -17.47
C PRO A 445 0.97 5.11 -18.64
N GLU A 446 -0.05 4.95 -19.49
CA GLU A 446 -0.25 5.78 -20.69
C GLU A 446 -0.42 7.28 -20.34
N VAL A 447 -1.21 7.58 -19.32
CA VAL A 447 -1.44 8.96 -18.87
C VAL A 447 -0.13 9.59 -18.36
N LEU A 448 0.66 8.82 -17.60
CA LEU A 448 1.94 9.30 -17.10
C LEU A 448 2.93 9.61 -18.22
N ILE A 449 3.03 8.75 -19.23
CA ILE A 449 3.92 8.94 -20.39
C ILE A 449 3.55 10.24 -21.11
N ASP A 450 2.26 10.47 -21.38
CA ASP A 450 1.80 11.68 -22.07
C ASP A 450 2.10 12.95 -21.27
N ILE A 451 1.91 12.90 -19.95
CA ILE A 451 2.19 14.05 -19.08
C ILE A 451 3.69 14.34 -19.03
N VAL A 452 4.54 13.32 -18.85
CA VAL A 452 5.99 13.51 -18.81
C VAL A 452 6.50 14.10 -20.13
N ASN A 453 6.01 13.63 -21.28
CA ASN A 453 6.36 14.20 -22.58
C ASN A 453 5.98 15.68 -22.67
N LYS A 454 4.77 16.06 -22.24
CA LYS A 454 4.33 17.45 -22.16
C LYS A 454 5.23 18.31 -21.27
N LEU A 455 5.61 17.80 -20.10
CA LEU A 455 6.49 18.51 -19.17
C LEU A 455 7.87 18.75 -19.78
N HIS A 456 8.40 17.79 -20.54
CA HIS A 456 9.64 17.97 -21.31
C HIS A 456 9.52 19.02 -22.40
N GLU A 457 8.41 19.03 -23.17
CA GLU A 457 8.14 20.06 -24.18
C GLU A 457 8.10 21.48 -23.56
N LEU A 458 7.68 21.59 -22.31
CA LEU A 458 7.66 22.84 -21.53
C LEU A 458 9.01 23.17 -20.88
N GLY A 459 10.02 22.30 -21.01
CA GLY A 459 11.38 22.51 -20.52
C GLY A 459 11.62 22.12 -19.06
N PHE A 460 10.71 21.39 -18.45
CA PHE A 460 10.92 20.84 -17.10
C PHE A 460 11.88 19.65 -17.12
N THR A 461 12.61 19.48 -16.02
CA THR A 461 13.38 18.28 -15.71
C THR A 461 12.53 17.36 -14.85
N VAL A 462 12.37 16.10 -15.25
CA VAL A 462 11.57 15.10 -14.53
C VAL A 462 12.51 14.09 -13.86
N GLU A 463 12.39 13.97 -12.55
CA GLU A 463 13.16 13.06 -11.71
C GLU A 463 12.27 11.90 -11.28
N MET A 464 12.77 10.65 -11.37
CA MET A 464 12.08 9.47 -10.86
C MET A 464 12.54 9.18 -9.46
N ASP A 465 11.60 9.22 -8.52
CA ASP A 465 11.85 9.03 -7.10
C ASP A 465 11.53 7.60 -6.62
N ASP A 466 12.14 7.20 -5.49
CA ASP A 466 11.99 5.89 -4.83
C ASP A 466 12.27 4.68 -5.73
N PHE A 467 13.16 4.83 -6.73
CA PHE A 467 13.45 3.75 -7.67
C PHE A 467 13.98 2.50 -7.01
N GLY A 468 13.34 1.37 -7.30
CA GLY A 468 13.68 0.04 -6.78
C GLY A 468 12.85 -0.39 -5.59
N SER A 469 11.91 0.43 -5.10
CA SER A 469 10.97 0.07 -4.04
C SER A 469 9.81 -0.80 -4.54
N GLY A 470 9.55 -0.84 -5.87
CA GLY A 470 8.43 -1.51 -6.52
C GLY A 470 8.81 -2.68 -7.44
N PHE A 471 7.79 -3.41 -7.92
CA PHE A 471 7.97 -4.61 -8.77
C PHE A 471 8.14 -4.32 -10.29
N SER A 472 7.99 -3.08 -10.74
CA SER A 472 7.90 -2.74 -12.19
C SER A 472 8.92 -1.71 -12.68
N SER A 473 9.91 -1.37 -11.88
CA SER A 473 10.89 -0.31 -12.12
C SER A 473 11.56 -0.37 -13.52
N LEU A 474 11.88 -1.55 -14.02
CA LEU A 474 12.56 -1.72 -15.31
C LEU A 474 11.65 -1.44 -16.52
N ASN A 475 10.37 -1.83 -16.44
CA ASN A 475 9.42 -1.56 -17.53
C ASN A 475 9.14 -0.06 -17.65
N MET A 476 9.04 0.62 -16.50
CA MET A 476 8.85 2.07 -16.45
C MET A 476 10.01 2.82 -17.11
N LEU A 477 11.27 2.47 -16.81
CA LEU A 477 12.44 3.11 -17.44
C LEU A 477 12.51 2.90 -18.96
N LYS A 478 11.88 1.83 -19.48
CA LYS A 478 11.79 1.59 -20.92
C LYS A 478 10.80 2.53 -21.60
N GLU A 479 9.72 2.88 -20.91
CA GLU A 479 8.57 3.57 -21.50
C GLU A 479 8.51 5.05 -21.15
N VAL A 480 8.96 5.44 -19.94
CA VAL A 480 8.96 6.81 -19.46
C VAL A 480 10.37 7.39 -19.60
N GLN A 481 10.50 8.48 -20.35
CA GLN A 481 11.76 9.22 -20.43
C GLN A 481 11.90 10.07 -19.16
N VAL A 482 12.84 9.72 -18.30
CA VAL A 482 13.18 10.53 -17.12
C VAL A 482 14.58 11.08 -17.25
N ASP A 483 14.80 12.28 -16.71
CA ASP A 483 16.09 12.97 -16.80
C ASP A 483 17.04 12.54 -15.69
N VAL A 484 16.50 12.14 -14.53
CA VAL A 484 17.29 11.76 -13.34
C VAL A 484 16.61 10.59 -12.64
N LEU A 485 17.43 9.67 -12.13
CA LEU A 485 16.99 8.56 -11.31
C LEU A 485 17.42 8.77 -9.85
N LYS A 486 16.45 8.88 -8.92
CA LYS A 486 16.71 8.96 -7.48
C LYS A 486 16.58 7.56 -6.89
N MET A 487 17.67 7.04 -6.31
CA MET A 487 17.75 5.69 -5.77
C MET A 487 17.81 5.73 -4.24
N ASP A 488 16.78 5.24 -3.57
CA ASP A 488 16.74 5.16 -2.11
C ASP A 488 17.56 3.96 -1.61
N LEU A 489 18.57 4.22 -0.80
CA LEU A 489 19.41 3.18 -0.20
C LEU A 489 18.71 2.42 0.94
N ARG A 490 17.62 2.95 1.51
CA ARG A 490 16.92 2.32 2.64
C ARG A 490 16.28 0.99 2.28
N PHE A 491 15.82 0.82 1.05
CA PHE A 491 15.23 -0.46 0.62
C PHE A 491 16.24 -1.63 0.62
N LEU A 492 17.55 -1.32 0.66
CA LEU A 492 18.62 -2.31 0.69
C LEU A 492 19.16 -2.59 2.10
N GLN A 493 18.77 -1.81 3.11
CA GLN A 493 19.29 -1.93 4.49
C GLN A 493 18.92 -3.24 5.18
N ASN A 494 17.87 -3.93 4.75
CA ASN A 494 17.45 -5.23 5.29
C ASN A 494 18.21 -6.43 4.69
N GLN A 495 19.14 -6.21 3.77
CA GLN A 495 19.96 -7.24 3.16
C GLN A 495 21.42 -7.06 3.61
N ASP A 496 22.09 -8.19 3.79
CA ASP A 496 23.47 -8.31 4.26
C ASP A 496 24.40 -7.24 3.63
N ASN A 497 24.73 -6.22 4.43
CA ASN A 497 25.60 -5.09 4.01
C ASN A 497 27.10 -5.41 4.08
N SER A 498 27.45 -6.68 4.25
CA SER A 498 28.84 -7.13 4.22
C SER A 498 29.50 -6.85 2.86
N GLU A 499 30.82 -6.71 2.85
CA GLU A 499 31.60 -6.61 1.62
C GLU A 499 31.30 -7.81 0.71
N GLY A 500 30.59 -7.56 -0.40
CA GLY A 500 30.09 -8.61 -1.31
C GLY A 500 28.63 -9.00 -1.16
N GLY A 501 27.87 -8.41 -0.24
CA GLY A 501 26.44 -8.66 -0.02
C GLY A 501 25.56 -8.38 -1.24
N LYS A 502 24.38 -9.03 -1.31
CA LYS A 502 23.44 -8.90 -2.44
C LYS A 502 23.02 -7.44 -2.69
N GLY A 503 22.86 -6.64 -1.64
CA GLY A 503 22.48 -5.23 -1.74
C GLY A 503 23.49 -4.41 -2.57
N ARG A 504 24.77 -4.51 -2.27
CA ARG A 504 25.81 -3.81 -3.03
C ARG A 504 25.88 -4.23 -4.50
N LYS A 505 25.62 -5.51 -4.81
CA LYS A 505 25.57 -6.00 -6.20
C LYS A 505 24.39 -5.40 -6.96
N ILE A 506 23.24 -5.25 -6.31
CA ILE A 506 22.05 -4.63 -6.90
C ILE A 506 22.30 -3.14 -7.17
N ILE A 507 22.81 -2.38 -6.19
CA ILE A 507 23.19 -0.97 -6.37
C ILE A 507 24.10 -0.81 -7.59
N LYS A 508 25.16 -1.62 -7.65
CA LYS A 508 26.12 -1.58 -8.78
C LYS A 508 25.43 -1.87 -10.12
N ALA A 509 24.51 -2.83 -10.16
CA ALA A 509 23.77 -3.19 -11.38
C ALA A 509 22.83 -2.04 -11.82
N VAL A 510 22.10 -1.41 -10.87
CA VAL A 510 21.21 -0.29 -11.15
C VAL A 510 21.98 0.92 -11.66
N ILE A 511 23.07 1.31 -10.99
CA ILE A 511 23.89 2.44 -11.42
C ILE A 511 24.47 2.19 -12.81
N ARG A 512 24.96 0.97 -13.08
CA ARG A 512 25.47 0.61 -14.40
C ARG A 512 24.40 0.68 -15.48
N MET A 513 23.21 0.16 -15.21
CA MET A 513 22.08 0.23 -16.13
C MET A 513 21.69 1.69 -16.44
N ALA A 514 21.57 2.54 -15.42
CA ALA A 514 21.27 3.96 -15.61
C ALA A 514 22.34 4.66 -16.45
N HIS A 515 23.62 4.34 -16.26
CA HIS A 515 24.71 4.85 -17.09
C HIS A 515 24.61 4.40 -18.55
N GLU A 516 24.27 3.13 -18.81
CA GLU A 516 24.07 2.62 -20.16
C GLU A 516 22.90 3.31 -20.87
N LEU A 517 21.87 3.75 -20.09
CA LEU A 517 20.74 4.55 -20.56
C LEU A 517 21.05 6.06 -20.60
N THR A 518 22.22 6.50 -20.21
CA THR A 518 22.64 7.91 -20.08
C THR A 518 21.82 8.72 -19.08
N ILE A 519 21.24 8.06 -18.07
CA ILE A 519 20.46 8.68 -17.02
C ILE A 519 21.34 8.88 -15.78
N PRO A 520 21.55 10.11 -15.30
CA PRO A 520 22.26 10.38 -14.06
C PRO A 520 21.49 9.85 -12.85
N VAL A 521 22.26 9.36 -11.84
CA VAL A 521 21.70 8.80 -10.62
C VAL A 521 22.01 9.68 -9.42
N ILE A 522 20.99 10.03 -8.64
CA ILE A 522 21.15 10.59 -7.29
C ILE A 522 20.90 9.45 -6.29
N ALA A 523 21.89 9.14 -5.46
CA ALA A 523 21.71 8.19 -4.37
C ALA A 523 21.20 8.91 -3.12
N GLU A 524 20.06 8.45 -2.61
CA GLU A 524 19.41 9.00 -1.43
C GLU A 524 19.65 8.17 -0.17
N GLY A 525 19.48 8.78 1.01
CA GLY A 525 19.64 8.08 2.27
C GLY A 525 21.10 7.74 2.59
N VAL A 526 22.05 8.48 2.05
CA VAL A 526 23.48 8.30 2.36
C VAL A 526 23.76 8.84 3.78
N GLU A 527 24.08 7.93 4.69
CA GLU A 527 24.28 8.24 6.11
C GLU A 527 25.75 8.19 6.55
N THR A 528 26.59 7.44 5.83
CA THR A 528 27.97 7.21 6.23
C THR A 528 28.97 7.52 5.11
N LYS A 529 30.20 7.87 5.53
CA LYS A 529 31.33 8.07 4.59
C LYS A 529 31.60 6.81 3.75
N GLN A 530 31.46 5.62 4.35
CA GLN A 530 31.69 4.36 3.64
C GLN A 530 30.67 4.14 2.52
N GLN A 531 29.38 4.49 2.75
CA GLN A 531 28.38 4.45 1.70
C GLN A 531 28.71 5.43 0.56
N ALA A 532 29.08 6.67 0.90
CA ALA A 532 29.44 7.68 -0.11
C ALA A 532 30.66 7.23 -0.94
N LEU A 533 31.68 6.69 -0.32
CA LEU A 533 32.85 6.15 -1.03
C LEU A 533 32.49 4.97 -1.92
N PHE A 534 31.68 4.05 -1.43
CA PHE A 534 31.20 2.92 -2.24
C PHE A 534 30.42 3.38 -3.46
N LEU A 535 29.45 4.29 -3.29
CA LEU A 535 28.64 4.84 -4.39
C LEU A 535 29.53 5.53 -5.42
N SER A 536 30.47 6.35 -4.97
CA SER A 536 31.43 6.99 -5.86
C SER A 536 32.28 5.96 -6.62
N SER A 537 32.73 4.88 -5.95
CA SER A 537 33.51 3.82 -6.58
C SER A 537 32.75 3.05 -7.66
N VAL A 538 31.42 3.01 -7.59
CA VAL A 538 30.56 2.36 -8.59
C VAL A 538 30.00 3.33 -9.64
N GLY A 539 30.43 4.62 -9.60
CA GLY A 539 30.09 5.63 -10.60
C GLY A 539 28.92 6.55 -10.25
N CYS A 540 28.40 6.50 -9.04
CA CYS A 540 27.40 7.47 -8.57
C CYS A 540 28.10 8.60 -7.83
N ALA A 541 28.07 9.80 -8.40
CA ALA A 541 28.67 10.97 -7.79
C ALA A 541 27.65 11.90 -7.13
N PHE A 542 26.39 11.83 -7.53
CA PHE A 542 25.35 12.69 -6.97
C PHE A 542 24.67 11.98 -5.80
N MET A 543 24.65 12.63 -4.65
CA MET A 543 24.24 12.02 -3.40
C MET A 543 23.46 12.98 -2.54
N GLN A 544 22.47 12.46 -1.81
CA GLN A 544 21.67 13.15 -0.82
C GLN A 544 21.58 12.29 0.43
N GLY A 545 21.69 12.90 1.63
CA GLY A 545 21.54 12.14 2.87
C GLY A 545 22.17 12.81 4.07
N TYR A 546 21.99 12.21 5.23
CA TYR A 546 22.41 12.78 6.52
C TYR A 546 23.93 12.83 6.70
N TYR A 547 24.68 12.09 5.92
CA TYR A 547 26.14 12.21 5.87
C TYR A 547 26.56 13.62 5.42
N PHE A 548 25.83 14.22 4.49
CA PHE A 548 26.12 15.54 3.96
C PHE A 548 25.39 16.63 4.74
N SER A 549 24.07 16.50 4.79
CA SER A 549 23.19 17.44 5.51
C SER A 549 21.82 16.80 5.76
N LYS A 550 21.24 17.11 6.92
CA LYS A 550 19.81 16.94 7.14
C LYS A 550 19.05 18.02 6.35
N PRO A 551 17.73 17.87 6.13
CA PRO A 551 16.92 18.97 5.66
C PRO A 551 17.11 20.22 6.53
N LEU A 552 17.29 21.37 5.89
CA LEU A 552 17.60 22.64 6.54
C LEU A 552 16.47 23.64 6.31
N LYS A 553 16.27 24.54 7.26
CA LYS A 553 15.47 25.75 7.02
C LYS A 553 16.14 26.60 5.96
N VAL A 554 15.34 27.35 5.20
CA VAL A 554 15.85 28.20 4.10
C VAL A 554 17.06 29.08 4.49
N PRO A 555 17.06 29.81 5.64
CA PRO A 555 18.22 30.64 6.02
C PRO A 555 19.48 29.81 6.32
N GLU A 556 19.32 28.59 6.85
CA GLU A 556 20.43 27.69 7.14
C GLU A 556 21.03 27.10 5.85
N PHE A 557 20.15 26.75 4.90
CA PHE A 557 20.55 26.32 3.57
C PHE A 557 21.32 27.42 2.84
N GLU A 558 20.79 28.64 2.80
CA GLU A 558 21.46 29.80 2.19
C GLU A 558 22.85 30.06 2.81
N LYS A 559 22.98 29.92 4.14
CA LYS A 559 24.26 30.03 4.83
C LYS A 559 25.23 28.92 4.44
N LEU A 560 24.75 27.67 4.32
CA LEU A 560 25.57 26.53 3.89
C LEU A 560 26.12 26.78 2.47
N VAL A 561 25.27 27.15 1.52
CA VAL A 561 25.66 27.42 0.14
C VAL A 561 26.70 28.53 0.08
N LYS A 562 26.47 29.66 0.76
CA LYS A 562 27.43 30.78 0.84
C LYS A 562 28.80 30.33 1.39
N SER A 563 28.81 29.55 2.45
CA SER A 563 30.06 29.06 3.06
C SER A 563 30.85 28.15 2.12
N MET A 564 30.17 27.37 1.28
CA MET A 564 30.83 26.50 0.31
C MET A 564 31.42 27.29 -0.86
N ILE A 565 30.74 28.35 -1.31
CA ILE A 565 31.25 29.27 -2.33
C ILE A 565 32.54 29.96 -1.81
N GLU A 566 32.50 30.48 -0.59
CA GLU A 566 33.66 31.18 0.02
C GLU A 566 34.84 30.24 0.21
N LYS A 567 34.63 29.00 0.63
CA LYS A 567 35.69 27.99 0.69
C LYS A 567 36.24 27.64 -0.67
N GLY A 568 35.38 27.55 -1.70
CA GLY A 568 35.81 27.36 -3.07
C GLY A 568 36.66 28.52 -3.61
N LYS A 569 36.31 29.77 -3.24
CA LYS A 569 37.08 30.96 -3.60
C LYS A 569 38.45 31.03 -2.91
N ASN A 570 38.53 30.63 -1.63
CA ASN A 570 39.79 30.65 -0.87
C ASN A 570 40.76 29.56 -1.29
N ASN A 571 40.31 28.50 -1.95
CA ASN A 571 41.17 27.45 -2.53
C ASN A 571 41.62 27.77 -3.97
N LYS A 572 41.23 28.92 -4.55
CA LYS A 572 41.69 29.35 -5.88
C LYS A 572 42.92 30.27 -5.75
N ILE A 573 44.03 29.74 -6.23
CA ILE A 573 45.23 30.50 -6.64
C ILE A 573 44.75 31.60 -7.65
N LYS A 574 45.23 32.83 -7.40
CA LYS A 574 44.97 34.05 -8.19
C LYS A 574 45.14 33.77 -9.68
N ASP A 575 44.10 33.74 -10.46
CA ASP A 575 44.06 34.10 -11.91
C ASP A 575 42.81 33.56 -12.67
N MET A 576 41.63 33.57 -12.08
CA MET A 576 40.44 33.07 -12.80
C MET A 576 39.14 33.90 -12.65
N ASP A 577 39.22 35.18 -12.36
CA ASP A 577 38.00 36.02 -12.15
C ASP A 577 37.23 36.35 -13.43
N SER A 578 37.78 36.13 -14.64
CA SER A 578 37.12 36.50 -15.90
C SER A 578 36.41 35.34 -16.64
N ILE A 579 36.59 34.08 -16.21
CA ILE A 579 35.96 32.91 -16.86
C ILE A 579 34.66 32.49 -16.17
N ILE A 580 34.47 32.92 -14.92
CA ILE A 580 33.40 32.44 -14.05
C ILE A 580 32.03 33.04 -14.37
N GLU A 581 31.94 34.27 -14.91
CA GLU A 581 30.65 34.92 -15.15
C GLU A 581 29.86 34.34 -16.34
N ASN A 582 30.52 33.78 -17.34
CA ASN A 582 29.85 33.18 -18.51
C ASN A 582 29.44 31.71 -18.33
N ASP A 583 30.17 30.92 -17.51
CA ASP A 583 29.84 29.48 -17.28
C ASP A 583 28.70 29.28 -16.27
N ILE A 584 28.45 30.24 -15.39
CA ILE A 584 27.43 30.13 -14.34
C ILE A 584 26.02 30.22 -14.93
N GLN A 585 25.79 30.92 -16.04
CA GLN A 585 24.46 31.05 -16.64
C GLN A 585 24.01 29.84 -17.48
N GLU A 586 24.92 29.08 -18.05
CA GLU A 586 24.57 27.94 -18.92
C GLU A 586 24.62 26.55 -18.23
N ASN A 587 25.43 26.34 -17.18
CA ASN A 587 25.73 25.00 -16.65
C ASN A 587 25.16 24.66 -15.25
N SER A 588 24.55 25.60 -14.55
CA SER A 588 24.14 25.40 -13.16
C SER A 588 22.87 24.56 -12.95
N ALA A 589 22.16 24.23 -14.02
CA ALA A 589 20.88 23.54 -13.96
C ALA A 589 20.90 22.09 -14.52
N ARG A 590 22.04 21.62 -15.09
CA ARG A 590 22.09 20.29 -15.70
C ARG A 590 22.91 19.30 -14.86
N ILE A 591 22.30 18.19 -14.48
CA ILE A 591 23.02 17.00 -13.97
C ILE A 591 23.64 16.29 -15.18
N ILE A 592 24.95 16.30 -15.29
CA ILE A 592 25.65 15.69 -16.41
C ILE A 592 26.20 14.32 -15.98
N PRO A 593 26.04 13.27 -16.80
CA PRO A 593 26.59 11.95 -16.50
C PRO A 593 28.11 11.99 -16.33
N LEU A 594 28.60 11.32 -15.28
CA LEU A 594 30.03 11.20 -15.03
C LEU A 594 30.63 10.16 -15.96
N LYS A 595 31.86 10.44 -16.41
CA LYS A 595 32.67 9.44 -17.12
C LYS A 595 33.51 8.65 -16.16
N TYR A 596 33.59 7.36 -16.37
CA TYR A 596 34.44 6.44 -15.61
C TYR A 596 35.31 5.63 -16.54
N SER A 597 36.48 5.27 -16.05
CA SER A 597 37.42 4.43 -16.76
C SER A 597 38.11 3.44 -15.82
N HIS A 598 38.51 2.29 -16.36
CA HIS A 598 39.28 1.28 -15.66
C HIS A 598 40.60 1.07 -16.38
N TYR A 599 41.66 0.97 -15.60
CA TYR A 599 42.97 0.64 -16.11
C TYR A 599 43.76 -0.25 -15.15
N LEU A 600 44.74 -0.95 -15.66
CA LEU A 600 45.63 -1.78 -14.89
C LEU A 600 47.03 -1.15 -14.84
N LEU A 601 47.65 -1.23 -13.68
CA LEU A 601 49.00 -0.81 -13.45
C LEU A 601 49.88 -2.04 -13.14
N THR A 602 51.08 -2.04 -13.68
CA THR A 602 52.12 -2.96 -13.27
C THR A 602 52.60 -2.64 -11.83
N PRO A 603 53.39 -3.53 -11.16
CA PRO A 603 53.93 -3.25 -9.84
C PRO A 603 54.81 -1.98 -9.76
N ASP A 604 55.39 -1.56 -10.86
CA ASP A 604 56.18 -0.32 -11.01
C ASP A 604 55.35 0.87 -11.51
N PHE A 605 53.99 0.77 -11.40
CA PHE A 605 53.00 1.82 -11.72
C PHE A 605 52.97 2.26 -13.19
N LYS A 606 53.44 1.43 -14.14
CA LYS A 606 53.20 1.66 -15.56
C LYS A 606 51.77 1.24 -15.94
N LEU A 607 51.19 1.97 -16.87
CA LEU A 607 49.88 1.64 -17.43
C LEU A 607 49.98 0.38 -18.31
N ALA A 608 49.40 -0.73 -17.86
CA ALA A 608 49.46 -2.02 -18.55
C ALA A 608 48.22 -2.27 -19.45
N LYS A 609 47.09 -1.68 -19.15
CA LYS A 609 45.83 -1.77 -19.92
C LYS A 609 44.89 -0.67 -19.51
N CYS A 610 44.12 -0.13 -20.44
CA CYS A 610 43.01 0.79 -20.15
C CYS A 610 41.79 0.46 -21.03
N ASP A 611 40.60 0.98 -20.62
CA ASP A 611 39.37 0.93 -21.43
C ASP A 611 39.27 2.15 -22.37
N ALA A 612 38.28 2.14 -23.27
CA ALA A 612 38.06 3.23 -24.23
C ALA A 612 37.79 4.59 -23.59
N ASN A 613 37.16 4.61 -22.43
CA ASN A 613 36.82 5.84 -21.72
C ASN A 613 38.03 6.53 -21.11
N PHE A 614 39.11 5.83 -20.94
CA PHE A 614 40.39 6.39 -20.48
C PHE A 614 40.85 7.53 -21.37
N THR A 615 40.82 7.33 -22.70
CA THR A 615 41.19 8.35 -23.67
C THR A 615 40.27 9.58 -23.59
N GLU A 616 38.98 9.39 -23.37
CA GLU A 616 38.05 10.52 -23.24
C GLU A 616 38.29 11.34 -21.98
N ILE A 617 38.67 10.69 -20.88
CA ILE A 617 38.95 11.37 -19.60
C ILE A 617 40.34 12.04 -19.65
N THR A 618 41.37 11.35 -20.13
CA THR A 618 42.74 11.79 -20.01
C THR A 618 43.32 12.44 -21.27
N GLY A 619 42.69 12.19 -22.42
CA GLY A 619 43.17 12.65 -23.72
C GLY A 619 44.33 11.79 -24.30
N TYR A 620 44.84 10.80 -23.55
CA TYR A 620 45.91 9.89 -24.01
C TYR A 620 45.31 8.66 -24.68
N THR A 621 45.77 8.32 -25.88
CA THR A 621 45.39 7.07 -26.55
C THR A 621 46.26 5.92 -26.05
N TRP A 622 45.89 4.67 -26.38
CA TRP A 622 46.69 3.50 -26.02
C TRP A 622 48.07 3.52 -26.67
N GLU A 623 48.16 4.04 -27.89
CA GLU A 623 49.40 4.25 -28.62
C GLU A 623 50.30 5.25 -27.86
N ASP A 624 49.77 6.38 -27.42
CA ASP A 624 50.52 7.36 -26.61
C ASP A 624 51.11 6.74 -25.33
N ILE A 625 50.34 5.87 -24.68
CA ILE A 625 50.75 5.21 -23.44
C ILE A 625 51.94 4.29 -23.70
N ILE A 626 51.92 3.51 -24.78
CA ILE A 626 52.97 2.55 -25.14
C ILE A 626 54.22 3.29 -25.62
N GLU A 627 54.08 4.23 -26.54
CA GLU A 627 55.20 4.96 -27.13
C GLU A 627 55.98 5.77 -26.09
N ASN A 628 55.26 6.40 -25.16
CA ASN A 628 55.89 7.25 -24.14
C ASN A 628 56.13 6.50 -22.81
N GLN A 629 55.79 5.22 -22.69
CA GLN A 629 55.89 4.41 -21.47
C GLN A 629 55.30 5.10 -20.23
N LEU A 630 54.09 5.69 -20.39
CA LEU A 630 53.48 6.49 -19.36
C LEU A 630 53.21 5.71 -18.08
N THR A 631 53.53 6.33 -16.97
CA THR A 631 53.25 5.83 -15.62
C THR A 631 52.05 6.55 -15.02
N GLN A 632 51.49 5.99 -13.96
CA GLN A 632 50.43 6.68 -13.17
C GLN A 632 50.87 8.07 -12.70
N TYR A 633 52.17 8.25 -12.40
CA TYR A 633 52.69 9.53 -11.91
C TYR A 633 52.75 10.61 -13.00
N ASP A 634 52.79 10.23 -14.27
CA ASP A 634 52.75 11.19 -15.38
C ASP A 634 51.39 11.82 -15.56
N LEU A 635 50.34 11.09 -15.10
CA LEU A 635 48.95 11.58 -15.07
C LEU A 635 48.63 12.45 -13.85
N ILE A 636 49.52 12.52 -12.85
CA ILE A 636 49.31 13.32 -11.63
C ILE A 636 49.99 14.67 -11.76
N LEU A 637 49.31 15.73 -11.32
CA LEU A 637 49.94 17.05 -11.27
C LEU A 637 51.17 17.04 -10.38
N GLU A 638 52.22 17.75 -10.78
CA GLU A 638 53.52 17.72 -10.14
C GLU A 638 53.49 18.06 -8.65
N GLU A 639 52.67 19.05 -8.30
CA GLU A 639 52.44 19.44 -6.90
C GLU A 639 51.75 18.37 -6.04
N GLU A 640 50.98 17.45 -6.64
CA GLU A 640 50.25 16.40 -5.93
C GLU A 640 51.00 15.06 -5.87
N ARG A 641 52.05 14.87 -6.67
CA ARG A 641 52.79 13.60 -6.79
C ARG A 641 53.39 13.11 -5.48
N ALA A 642 53.94 13.99 -4.66
CA ALA A 642 54.56 13.61 -3.38
C ALA A 642 53.53 13.07 -2.38
N VAL A 643 52.36 13.71 -2.30
CA VAL A 643 51.26 13.30 -1.42
C VAL A 643 50.64 12.00 -1.93
N TYR A 644 50.42 11.90 -3.22
CA TYR A 644 49.92 10.70 -3.89
C TYR A 644 50.81 9.48 -3.63
N ARG A 645 52.13 9.62 -3.85
CA ARG A 645 53.10 8.58 -3.63
C ARG A 645 53.12 8.06 -2.21
N LYS A 646 53.10 8.98 -1.23
CA LYS A 646 53.06 8.61 0.20
C LYS A 646 51.80 7.79 0.55
N ILE A 647 50.64 8.18 0.08
CA ILE A 647 49.40 7.48 0.36
C ILE A 647 49.41 6.08 -0.27
N ILE A 648 49.89 5.96 -1.51
CA ILE A 648 50.03 4.69 -2.20
C ILE A 648 51.01 3.76 -1.48
N ASP A 649 52.21 4.25 -1.14
CA ASP A 649 53.22 3.46 -0.44
C ASP A 649 52.74 2.94 0.92
N ASP A 650 52.01 3.77 1.68
CA ASP A 650 51.48 3.39 2.99
C ASP A 650 50.35 2.35 2.87
N THR A 651 49.51 2.44 1.82
CA THR A 651 48.40 1.53 1.62
C THR A 651 48.79 0.20 1.00
N LEU A 652 49.82 0.19 0.14
CA LEU A 652 50.35 -1.02 -0.47
C LEU A 652 51.01 -1.97 0.55
N LYS A 653 51.60 -1.42 1.63
CA LYS A 653 52.16 -2.24 2.72
C LYS A 653 51.10 -3.11 3.41
N ASP A 654 49.86 -2.67 3.41
CA ASP A 654 48.75 -3.34 4.08
C ASP A 654 47.85 -4.18 3.15
N SER A 655 48.12 -4.25 1.84
CA SER A 655 47.31 -4.93 0.82
C SER A 655 45.81 -4.49 0.83
N LYS A 656 45.54 -3.22 1.10
CA LYS A 656 44.19 -2.65 1.21
C LYS A 656 43.80 -1.89 -0.06
N GLU A 657 42.48 -1.65 -0.18
CA GLU A 657 41.94 -0.76 -1.22
C GLU A 657 42.36 0.70 -0.93
N VAL A 658 42.67 1.43 -1.99
CA VAL A 658 43.07 2.83 -1.95
C VAL A 658 41.95 3.70 -2.53
N TYR A 659 41.48 4.65 -1.75
CA TYR A 659 40.54 5.67 -2.23
C TYR A 659 41.27 7.02 -2.21
N LEU A 660 41.35 7.65 -3.39
CA LEU A 660 42.05 8.92 -3.55
C LEU A 660 41.18 9.88 -4.38
N LYS A 661 41.20 11.13 -3.99
CA LYS A 661 40.67 12.23 -4.79
C LYS A 661 41.84 13.12 -5.18
N HIS A 662 42.10 13.23 -6.49
CA HIS A 662 43.20 14.01 -7.03
C HIS A 662 42.90 14.56 -8.42
N ARG A 663 43.75 15.37 -8.96
CA ARG A 663 43.64 15.90 -10.32
C ARG A 663 44.49 15.08 -11.28
N ILE A 664 43.89 14.65 -12.39
CA ILE A 664 44.60 14.06 -13.51
C ILE A 664 44.99 15.16 -14.50
N LYS A 665 46.27 15.19 -14.88
CA LYS A 665 46.77 16.04 -15.97
C LYS A 665 46.42 15.38 -17.31
N ARG A 666 45.72 16.10 -18.15
CA ARG A 666 45.33 15.67 -19.49
C ARG A 666 46.45 15.92 -20.51
N LYS A 667 46.41 15.24 -21.66
CA LYS A 667 47.35 15.40 -22.75
C LYS A 667 47.42 16.84 -23.27
N ASP A 668 46.28 17.58 -23.25
CA ASP A 668 46.20 18.99 -23.66
C ASP A 668 46.73 19.98 -22.60
N GLY A 669 47.22 19.47 -21.48
CA GLY A 669 47.72 20.27 -20.37
C GLY A 669 46.71 20.69 -19.36
N THR A 670 45.40 20.49 -19.61
CA THR A 670 44.34 20.76 -18.65
C THR A 670 44.33 19.74 -17.54
N ALA A 671 43.59 20.02 -16.46
CA ALA A 671 43.47 19.07 -15.36
C ALA A 671 41.99 18.76 -15.10
N VAL A 672 41.70 17.49 -14.76
CA VAL A 672 40.34 17.04 -14.40
C VAL A 672 40.36 16.39 -13.02
N PHE A 673 39.38 16.70 -12.18
CA PHE A 673 39.20 16.05 -10.89
C PHE A 673 38.67 14.63 -11.06
N VAL A 674 39.30 13.68 -10.39
CA VAL A 674 38.91 12.29 -10.38
C VAL A 674 38.82 11.73 -8.97
N ASN A 675 37.88 10.85 -8.75
CA ASN A 675 37.89 9.90 -7.65
C ASN A 675 38.49 8.60 -8.14
N CYS A 676 39.55 8.16 -7.49
CA CYS A 676 40.32 6.99 -7.84
C CYS A 676 40.11 5.90 -6.79
N LEU A 677 39.77 4.70 -7.23
CA LEU A 677 39.76 3.48 -6.44
C LEU A 677 40.79 2.54 -7.04
N GLY A 678 41.82 2.21 -6.26
CA GLY A 678 42.83 1.21 -6.61
C GLY A 678 42.77 0.02 -5.67
N HIS A 679 42.94 -1.18 -6.20
CA HIS A 679 43.10 -2.40 -5.41
C HIS A 679 44.09 -3.37 -6.02
N PRO A 680 44.84 -4.15 -5.21
CA PRO A 680 45.71 -5.22 -5.69
C PRO A 680 44.89 -6.24 -6.48
N ALA A 681 45.37 -6.68 -7.60
CA ALA A 681 44.75 -7.66 -8.48
C ALA A 681 45.82 -8.61 -9.08
N ILE A 682 45.36 -9.70 -9.69
CA ILE A 682 46.21 -10.58 -10.47
C ILE A 682 45.77 -10.45 -11.93
N ASN A 683 46.69 -10.19 -12.81
CA ASN A 683 46.45 -10.14 -14.24
C ASN A 683 46.03 -11.54 -14.74
N GLY A 684 44.80 -11.69 -15.18
CA GLY A 684 44.22 -12.97 -15.61
C GLY A 684 44.91 -13.58 -16.84
N TYR A 685 45.74 -12.83 -17.56
CA TYR A 685 46.49 -13.31 -18.75
C TYR A 685 47.92 -13.69 -18.43
N THR A 686 48.61 -12.93 -17.57
CA THR A 686 50.03 -13.15 -17.24
C THR A 686 50.25 -13.83 -15.91
N GLY A 687 49.26 -13.86 -15.03
CA GLY A 687 49.38 -14.35 -13.66
C GLY A 687 50.20 -13.44 -12.72
N GLU A 688 50.63 -12.28 -13.19
CA GLU A 688 51.42 -11.34 -12.41
C GLU A 688 50.56 -10.45 -11.51
N HIS A 689 51.16 -10.04 -10.39
CA HIS A 689 50.53 -9.04 -9.53
C HIS A 689 50.42 -7.70 -10.26
N CYS A 690 49.29 -7.06 -10.15
CA CYS A 690 49.00 -5.75 -10.74
C CYS A 690 48.06 -4.95 -9.83
N PHE A 691 47.81 -3.68 -10.19
CA PHE A 691 46.80 -2.84 -9.52
C PHE A 691 45.69 -2.53 -10.51
N ALA A 692 44.47 -2.89 -10.17
CA ALA A 692 43.33 -2.46 -10.91
C ALA A 692 42.89 -1.10 -10.35
N VAL A 693 42.77 -0.12 -11.23
CA VAL A 693 42.42 1.25 -10.89
C VAL A 693 41.16 1.63 -11.63
N ARG A 694 40.25 2.25 -10.92
CA ARG A 694 39.07 2.87 -11.48
C ARG A 694 39.10 4.35 -11.17
N ILE A 695 38.85 5.17 -12.16
CA ILE A 695 38.67 6.61 -12.00
C ILE A 695 37.22 7.01 -12.39
N VAL A 696 36.71 8.00 -11.71
CA VAL A 696 35.42 8.65 -12.02
C VAL A 696 35.68 10.13 -12.14
N ALA A 697 35.46 10.68 -13.33
CA ALA A 697 35.74 12.06 -13.66
C ALA A 697 34.44 12.86 -13.87
N ASP A 698 34.41 14.07 -13.33
CA ASP A 698 33.44 15.09 -13.71
C ASP A 698 34.00 15.91 -14.87
N MET A 699 33.40 15.75 -16.05
CA MET A 699 33.87 16.39 -17.27
C MET A 699 33.30 17.80 -17.47
N THR A 700 32.54 18.32 -16.51
CA THR A 700 31.94 19.67 -16.59
C THR A 700 32.92 20.78 -16.26
N GLU A 701 34.02 20.46 -15.57
CA GLU A 701 35.10 21.42 -15.33
C GLU A 701 36.15 21.31 -16.48
N LYS A 702 36.08 22.27 -17.41
CA LYS A 702 37.15 22.50 -18.37
C LYS A 702 38.23 23.41 -17.77
#